data_fd5118ece60f3be87abf7fbcfd05d976
#
_entry.id   fd5118ece60f3be87abf7fbcfd05d976
#
_cell.length_a   1.000
_cell.length_b   1.000
_cell.length_c   1.000
_cell.angle_alpha   90.00
_cell.angle_beta   90.00
_cell.angle_gamma   90.00
#
_symmetry.space_group_name_H-M   'P 1'
#
loop_
_entity.id
_entity.type
_entity.pdbx_description
1 polymer ?
#
loop_
_entity_poly.entity_id
_entity_poly.type
_entity_poly.pdbx_seq_one_letter_code
_entity_poly.pdbx_strand_id
1 'polypeptide(L)'
;MSDDLSENQLPADQDDKLHNITSLDGLYENWFLDYASYVILDRAVPHINDGLKPVQRRILHSLKEMDDGRFNKAANVIGNTMKYHPHGDASIGDAMVQIGQKNLLIDCQGNWGDPVTGDSAAAPRYIEARLSKFALDVVFNPDTTDWQASYDGRNREPITLPVKFPLLLAQGAEGIAVGLATKILPHNFIELIDASIDVLKGITPNLMPDFPTGGMADASAYNDGQRGGRVRIRAKIVERDKKTLAITEIPFSTTTGGLMESIVAANEKGKIKIKKIEDNTANTVEIIVHLAPGISPDVTIDALYAFTDCEVSISPNTCVIQHDKPRFMSVNDMLSESTHNTRRLLKMELEIKLKELMEKIFFSSLLKIFIQEGMYKHPDYETSTNFEVVVEVLNRLFTPFFPQFYRTIEPEDYKKLIDKPMSSITRFDVKKTDEQIKNLEGEIKEVKHHLKHLTDYTIAWFLKLKEKYGKGRERKTELRTFDKVEAAQVALANVKLYVNKVDFTDFSATGSAFGFGVFSSGASGFSSPASSTVGSSVSKASGSSPSGSSTIASGSSSSSMPANNSTFFTVCWVRRLPMAFMPLTSINSARATSMVSGACSFPLNCSTFTTGLFTPEIMISFEPFSSLMMLVCLPMAAFSNINRFTR
;
A
#
# COMPACT_ATOMS: atom_id res chain seq x y z
N MET A 1 13.07 7.09 81.70
CA MET A 1 12.04 7.58 80.80
C MET A 1 12.73 7.63 79.45
N SER A 2 12.49 6.63 78.74
CA SER A 2 13.10 6.30 77.46
C SER A 2 12.28 6.93 76.30
N ASP A 3 12.93 7.73 75.51
CA ASP A 3 12.33 8.28 74.28
C ASP A 3 12.62 7.32 73.09
N ASP A 4 11.57 6.72 72.61
CA ASP A 4 11.55 5.97 71.34
C ASP A 4 11.55 6.96 70.16
N LEU A 5 12.65 7.01 69.44
CA LEU A 5 12.72 7.61 68.12
C LEU A 5 12.35 6.54 67.11
N SER A 6 11.15 6.61 66.62
CA SER A 6 10.70 5.81 65.48
C SER A 6 11.45 6.23 64.21
N GLU A 7 12.31 5.33 63.68
CA GLU A 7 12.89 5.41 62.36
C GLU A 7 11.78 5.38 61.31
N ASN A 8 11.66 6.47 60.55
CA ASN A 8 10.88 6.56 59.35
C ASN A 8 11.54 5.68 58.28
N GLN A 9 11.07 4.46 58.12
CA GLN A 9 11.39 3.65 56.96
C GLN A 9 10.71 4.26 55.72
N LEU A 10 11.50 4.89 54.87
CA LEU A 10 11.13 5.21 53.49
C LEU A 10 10.86 3.89 52.75
N PRO A 11 9.83 3.82 51.89
CA PRO A 11 9.54 2.59 51.17
C PRO A 11 10.65 2.30 50.15
N ALA A 12 11.34 1.19 50.36
CA ALA A 12 12.41 0.65 49.53
C ALA A 12 11.94 0.13 48.16
N ASP A 13 10.69 0.41 47.78
CA ASP A 13 10.03 -0.26 46.65
C ASP A 13 10.01 0.56 45.33
N GLN A 14 10.60 1.77 45.31
CA GLN A 14 10.63 2.57 44.07
C GLN A 14 11.94 2.43 43.28
N ASP A 15 13.06 2.08 43.93
CA ASP A 15 14.34 1.90 43.22
C ASP A 15 14.42 0.54 42.49
N ASP A 16 13.77 -0.50 42.98
CA ASP A 16 13.74 -1.82 42.32
C ASP A 16 12.96 -1.84 41.00
N LYS A 17 11.97 -0.96 40.83
CA LYS A 17 11.24 -0.86 39.56
C LYS A 17 12.06 -0.20 38.46
N LEU A 18 12.96 0.69 38.77
CA LEU A 18 13.83 1.34 37.78
C LEU A 18 14.93 0.38 37.27
N HIS A 19 15.43 -0.52 38.13
CA HIS A 19 16.41 -1.53 37.72
C HIS A 19 15.77 -2.67 36.89
N ASN A 20 14.50 -2.95 37.09
CA ASN A 20 13.76 -3.95 36.31
C ASN A 20 13.42 -3.48 34.88
N ILE A 21 13.46 -2.18 34.59
CA ILE A 21 13.21 -1.65 33.22
C ILE A 21 14.35 -1.98 32.28
N THR A 22 15.53 -2.31 32.79
CA THR A 22 16.69 -2.74 31.97
C THR A 22 16.78 -4.26 31.78
N SER A 23 15.86 -5.04 32.36
CA SER A 23 15.79 -6.47 32.09
C SER A 23 15.40 -6.73 30.63
N LEU A 24 15.99 -7.76 30.02
CA LEU A 24 15.66 -8.16 28.65
C LEU A 24 14.17 -8.47 28.50
N ASP A 25 13.55 -9.04 29.52
CA ASP A 25 12.12 -9.37 29.55
C ASP A 25 11.26 -8.10 29.47
N GLY A 26 11.57 -7.05 30.26
CA GLY A 26 10.86 -5.77 30.21
C GLY A 26 11.02 -5.03 28.89
N LEU A 27 12.18 -5.18 28.21
CA LEU A 27 12.39 -4.64 26.87
C LEU A 27 11.49 -5.35 25.84
N TYR A 28 11.33 -6.69 25.93
CA TYR A 28 10.49 -7.44 25.01
C TYR A 28 9.00 -7.32 25.31
N GLU A 29 8.58 -7.37 26.58
CA GLU A 29 7.16 -7.32 26.97
C GLU A 29 6.53 -5.94 26.73
N ASN A 30 7.27 -4.87 26.98
CA ASN A 30 6.70 -3.52 26.93
C ASN A 30 7.13 -2.78 25.65
N TRP A 31 8.41 -2.47 25.50
CA TRP A 31 8.84 -1.54 24.44
C TRP A 31 8.84 -2.16 23.06
N PHE A 32 9.31 -3.40 22.94
CA PHE A 32 9.36 -4.06 21.62
C PHE A 32 7.95 -4.42 21.13
N LEU A 33 7.09 -4.90 22.02
CA LEU A 33 5.71 -5.24 21.66
C LEU A 33 4.91 -3.99 21.27
N ASP A 34 5.04 -2.88 22.03
CA ASP A 34 4.41 -1.61 21.71
C ASP A 34 4.89 -1.07 20.37
N TYR A 35 6.21 -1.09 20.14
CA TYR A 35 6.77 -0.68 18.85
C TYR A 35 6.31 -1.59 17.71
N ALA A 36 6.29 -2.89 17.91
CA ALA A 36 5.84 -3.84 16.90
C ALA A 36 4.35 -3.62 16.57
N SER A 37 3.51 -3.43 17.60
CA SER A 37 2.08 -3.12 17.43
C SER A 37 1.88 -1.82 16.65
N TYR A 38 2.60 -0.77 17.01
CA TYR A 38 2.58 0.50 16.29
C TYR A 38 2.97 0.35 14.82
N VAL A 39 4.08 -0.36 14.52
CA VAL A 39 4.52 -0.57 13.14
C VAL A 39 3.51 -1.39 12.33
N ILE A 40 2.83 -2.34 12.95
CA ILE A 40 1.79 -3.15 12.29
C ILE A 40 0.54 -2.32 12.03
N LEU A 41 -0.02 -1.69 13.06
CA LEU A 41 -1.33 -1.03 13.01
C LEU A 41 -1.28 0.34 12.33
N ASP A 42 -0.24 1.15 12.64
CA ASP A 42 -0.20 2.56 12.26
C ASP A 42 0.80 2.89 11.14
N ARG A 43 1.46 1.88 10.54
CA ARG A 43 2.46 2.16 9.49
C ARG A 43 2.39 1.22 8.29
N ALA A 44 2.55 -0.09 8.50
CA ALA A 44 2.91 -1.00 7.42
C ALA A 44 1.73 -1.70 6.74
N VAL A 45 0.68 -2.04 7.51
CA VAL A 45 -0.43 -2.86 7.05
C VAL A 45 -1.64 -1.98 6.71
N PRO A 46 -2.29 -2.17 5.55
CA PRO A 46 -3.47 -1.41 5.17
C PRO A 46 -4.71 -1.86 5.95
N HIS A 47 -5.66 -0.93 6.18
CA HIS A 47 -6.94 -1.24 6.78
C HIS A 47 -7.92 -1.80 5.72
N ILE A 48 -8.74 -2.80 6.08
CA ILE A 48 -9.65 -3.47 5.14
C ILE A 48 -10.74 -2.55 4.59
N ASN A 49 -11.26 -1.61 5.38
CA ASN A 49 -12.39 -0.77 5.00
C ASN A 49 -12.06 0.21 3.87
N ASP A 50 -10.85 0.79 3.87
CA ASP A 50 -10.43 1.77 2.87
C ASP A 50 -9.24 1.33 2.01
N GLY A 51 -8.57 0.25 2.38
CA GLY A 51 -7.40 -0.26 1.64
C GLY A 51 -6.16 0.60 1.75
N LEU A 52 -6.11 1.51 2.71
CA LEU A 52 -5.06 2.52 2.83
C LEU A 52 -4.21 2.30 4.09
N LYS A 53 -2.94 2.64 3.97
CA LYS A 53 -2.07 2.84 5.12
C LYS A 53 -2.37 4.21 5.76
N PRO A 54 -2.08 4.41 7.05
CA PRO A 54 -2.35 5.69 7.73
C PRO A 54 -1.78 6.91 7.02
N VAL A 55 -0.53 6.86 6.55
CA VAL A 55 0.09 7.96 5.80
C VAL A 55 -0.67 8.28 4.51
N GLN A 56 -1.11 7.26 3.78
CA GLN A 56 -1.87 7.44 2.52
C GLN A 56 -3.23 8.09 2.78
N ARG A 57 -3.92 7.64 3.84
CA ARG A 57 -5.21 8.21 4.28
C ARG A 57 -5.06 9.68 4.65
N ARG A 58 -4.01 10.04 5.39
CA ARG A 58 -3.71 11.42 5.81
C ARG A 58 -3.37 12.33 4.63
N ILE A 59 -2.65 11.81 3.62
CA ILE A 59 -2.38 12.54 2.36
C ILE A 59 -3.68 12.84 1.62
N LEU A 60 -4.56 11.85 1.46
CA LEU A 60 -5.85 12.03 0.78
C LEU A 60 -6.78 12.98 1.54
N HIS A 61 -6.80 12.88 2.88
CA HIS A 61 -7.53 13.82 3.73
C HIS A 61 -7.01 15.25 3.57
N SER A 62 -5.71 15.44 3.60
CA SER A 62 -5.06 16.74 3.38
C SER A 62 -5.37 17.31 1.99
N LEU A 63 -5.32 16.47 0.94
CA LEU A 63 -5.75 16.89 -0.40
C LEU A 63 -7.22 17.30 -0.45
N LYS A 64 -8.09 16.62 0.33
CA LYS A 64 -9.51 16.96 0.40
C LYS A 64 -9.77 18.29 1.11
N GLU A 65 -9.03 18.60 2.17
CA GLU A 65 -9.09 19.90 2.83
C GLU A 65 -8.69 21.05 1.90
N MET A 66 -7.72 20.80 1.03
CA MET A 66 -7.18 21.80 0.08
C MET A 66 -7.90 21.81 -1.28
N ASP A 67 -8.95 20.99 -1.44
CA ASP A 67 -9.61 20.75 -2.73
C ASP A 67 -10.46 21.95 -3.17
N ASP A 68 -9.90 22.71 -4.10
CA ASP A 68 -10.58 23.79 -4.83
C ASP A 68 -10.76 23.45 -6.33
N GLY A 69 -10.51 22.19 -6.72
CA GLY A 69 -10.57 21.69 -8.10
C GLY A 69 -9.30 21.98 -8.93
N ARG A 70 -8.35 22.76 -8.41
CA ARG A 70 -7.08 23.09 -9.08
C ARG A 70 -5.98 22.15 -8.61
N PHE A 71 -4.87 22.15 -9.35
CA PHE A 71 -3.65 21.46 -8.94
C PHE A 71 -2.95 22.23 -7.81
N ASN A 72 -2.52 21.50 -6.79
CA ASN A 72 -1.74 21.99 -5.67
C ASN A 72 -0.31 21.46 -5.75
N LYS A 73 0.68 22.28 -5.38
CA LYS A 73 2.07 21.80 -5.25
C LYS A 73 2.16 20.66 -4.27
N ALA A 74 2.86 19.58 -4.63
CA ALA A 74 3.06 18.45 -3.73
C ALA A 74 3.69 18.87 -2.40
N ALA A 75 4.61 19.86 -2.41
CA ALA A 75 5.20 20.43 -1.21
C ALA A 75 4.16 21.02 -0.23
N ASN A 76 3.11 21.68 -0.76
CA ASN A 76 2.04 22.23 0.08
C ASN A 76 1.18 21.12 0.70
N VAL A 77 0.89 20.08 -0.06
CA VAL A 77 0.13 18.91 0.42
C VAL A 77 0.92 18.18 1.50
N ILE A 78 2.22 17.96 1.29
CA ILE A 78 3.12 17.35 2.27
C ILE A 78 3.11 18.18 3.57
N GLY A 79 3.30 19.50 3.48
CA GLY A 79 3.26 20.39 4.62
C GLY A 79 1.92 20.37 5.37
N ASN A 80 0.79 20.32 4.63
CA ASN A 80 -0.52 20.19 5.25
C ASN A 80 -0.71 18.82 5.93
N THR A 81 -0.16 17.75 5.34
CA THR A 81 -0.25 16.38 5.90
C THR A 81 0.50 16.24 7.22
N MET A 82 1.55 17.03 7.46
CA MET A 82 2.30 17.02 8.72
C MET A 82 1.46 17.40 9.95
N LYS A 83 0.29 18.05 9.76
CA LYS A 83 -0.68 18.27 10.85
C LYS A 83 -1.23 16.96 11.44
N TYR A 84 -1.20 15.88 10.66
CA TYR A 84 -1.78 14.58 10.96
C TYR A 84 -0.73 13.49 11.11
N HIS A 85 0.41 13.63 10.44
CA HIS A 85 1.45 12.59 10.37
C HIS A 85 2.74 13.04 11.08
N PRO A 86 3.06 12.49 12.28
CA PRO A 86 4.19 12.93 13.10
C PRO A 86 5.53 12.33 12.63
N HIS A 87 5.77 12.29 11.31
CA HIS A 87 7.00 11.78 10.72
C HIS A 87 7.54 12.75 9.68
N GLY A 88 8.80 12.54 9.24
CA GLY A 88 9.47 13.42 8.28
C GLY A 88 8.74 13.57 6.95
N ASP A 89 8.84 14.76 6.37
CA ASP A 89 8.26 15.18 5.10
C ASP A 89 8.66 14.28 3.92
N ALA A 90 9.88 13.76 3.93
CA ALA A 90 10.36 12.82 2.91
C ALA A 90 9.47 11.56 2.84
N SER A 91 9.11 10.96 3.98
CA SER A 91 8.26 9.77 4.02
C SER A 91 6.84 10.04 3.49
N ILE A 92 6.31 11.24 3.73
CA ILE A 92 5.02 11.68 3.17
C ILE A 92 5.14 11.88 1.66
N GLY A 93 6.24 12.50 1.20
CA GLY A 93 6.54 12.71 -0.20
C GLY A 93 6.61 11.40 -0.99
N ASP A 94 7.36 10.42 -0.49
CA ASP A 94 7.48 9.09 -1.11
C ASP A 94 6.13 8.37 -1.17
N ALA A 95 5.35 8.40 -0.10
CA ALA A 95 4.02 7.82 -0.08
C ALA A 95 3.06 8.51 -1.08
N MET A 96 3.16 9.84 -1.21
CA MET A 96 2.37 10.61 -2.16
C MET A 96 2.72 10.27 -3.61
N VAL A 97 4.02 10.12 -3.91
CA VAL A 97 4.49 9.67 -5.24
C VAL A 97 3.95 8.29 -5.56
N GLN A 98 4.02 7.34 -4.63
CA GLN A 98 3.49 5.99 -4.82
C GLN A 98 1.97 5.98 -5.09
N ILE A 99 1.19 6.85 -4.42
CA ILE A 99 -0.25 6.98 -4.71
C ILE A 99 -0.47 7.55 -6.11
N GLY A 100 0.29 8.58 -6.49
CA GLY A 100 0.21 9.23 -7.80
C GLY A 100 0.53 8.29 -8.96
N GLN A 101 1.60 7.51 -8.84
CA GLN A 101 2.03 6.54 -9.85
C GLN A 101 1.00 5.44 -10.14
N LYS A 102 0.07 5.17 -9.20
CA LYS A 102 -1.05 4.22 -9.42
C LYS A 102 -2.17 4.78 -10.30
N ASN A 103 -2.17 6.06 -10.64
CA ASN A 103 -3.10 6.72 -11.58
C ASN A 103 -4.60 6.45 -11.28
N LEU A 104 -4.99 6.40 -10.01
CA LEU A 104 -6.37 6.12 -9.61
C LEU A 104 -6.97 7.22 -8.74
N LEU A 105 -6.29 7.59 -7.64
CA LEU A 105 -6.82 8.50 -6.63
C LEU A 105 -6.41 9.95 -6.83
N ILE A 106 -5.27 10.17 -7.47
CA ILE A 106 -4.65 11.49 -7.65
C ILE A 106 -4.38 11.71 -9.13
N ASP A 107 -4.79 12.86 -9.65
CA ASP A 107 -4.33 13.38 -10.93
C ASP A 107 -2.97 14.04 -10.71
N CYS A 108 -1.99 13.69 -11.51
CA CYS A 108 -0.60 14.11 -11.39
C CYS A 108 -0.22 15.10 -12.50
N GLN A 109 0.54 16.14 -12.18
CA GLN A 109 1.13 17.07 -13.14
C GLN A 109 2.62 17.26 -12.85
N GLY A 110 3.46 17.22 -13.89
CA GLY A 110 4.91 17.22 -13.76
C GLY A 110 5.52 15.81 -13.78
N ASN A 111 6.80 15.71 -13.44
CA ASN A 111 7.51 14.43 -13.44
C ASN A 111 7.35 13.73 -12.08
N TRP A 112 6.50 12.72 -12.03
CA TRP A 112 6.25 11.87 -10.85
C TRP A 112 7.12 10.60 -10.82
N GLY A 113 8.15 10.54 -11.67
CA GLY A 113 8.94 9.34 -11.86
C GLY A 113 8.19 8.27 -12.65
N ASP A 114 8.87 7.18 -12.94
CA ASP A 114 8.28 6.03 -13.64
C ASP A 114 8.67 4.73 -12.94
N PRO A 115 7.71 3.96 -12.41
CA PRO A 115 8.00 2.69 -11.78
C PRO A 115 8.49 1.62 -12.76
N VAL A 116 8.34 1.83 -14.06
CA VAL A 116 8.80 0.89 -15.10
C VAL A 116 10.28 1.11 -15.41
N THR A 117 10.71 2.36 -15.61
CA THR A 117 12.14 2.68 -15.82
C THR A 117 12.93 2.76 -14.52
N GLY A 118 12.26 3.01 -13.40
CA GLY A 118 12.89 3.25 -12.10
C GLY A 118 13.31 4.70 -11.89
N ASP A 119 12.89 5.60 -12.76
CA ASP A 119 13.19 7.03 -12.65
C ASP A 119 12.53 7.63 -11.41
N SER A 120 13.28 8.43 -10.69
CA SER A 120 12.81 9.12 -9.49
C SER A 120 11.90 10.29 -9.84
N ALA A 121 10.93 10.57 -8.97
CA ALA A 121 10.09 11.75 -9.08
C ALA A 121 10.92 13.03 -8.88
N ALA A 122 10.51 14.11 -9.54
CA ALA A 122 11.07 15.44 -9.31
C ALA A 122 10.75 15.92 -7.88
N ALA A 123 11.54 16.86 -7.38
CA ALA A 123 11.33 17.42 -6.05
C ALA A 123 9.90 17.96 -5.88
N PRO A 124 9.28 17.82 -4.68
CA PRO A 124 7.88 18.16 -4.41
C PRO A 124 7.46 19.60 -4.79
N ARG A 125 8.41 20.53 -4.85
CA ARG A 125 8.17 21.93 -5.27
C ARG A 125 7.86 22.08 -6.77
N TYR A 126 8.19 21.07 -7.60
CA TYR A 126 8.01 21.12 -9.06
C TYR A 126 6.77 20.35 -9.52
N ILE A 127 6.35 19.33 -8.79
CA ILE A 127 5.22 18.47 -9.13
C ILE A 127 3.94 18.96 -8.45
N GLU A 128 2.82 18.69 -9.08
CA GLU A 128 1.50 19.12 -8.62
C GLU A 128 0.51 17.97 -8.63
N ALA A 129 -0.44 18.02 -7.72
CA ALA A 129 -1.47 17.00 -7.55
C ALA A 129 -2.83 17.62 -7.25
N ARG A 130 -3.88 16.90 -7.62
CA ARG A 130 -5.25 17.11 -7.15
C ARG A 130 -5.96 15.76 -7.02
N LEU A 131 -7.07 15.74 -6.30
CA LEU A 131 -7.91 14.55 -6.25
C LEU A 131 -8.53 14.24 -7.61
N SER A 132 -8.49 12.97 -8.00
CA SER A 132 -9.16 12.52 -9.22
C SER A 132 -10.68 12.57 -9.05
N LYS A 133 -11.43 12.66 -10.16
CA LYS A 133 -12.90 12.57 -10.13
C LYS A 133 -13.38 11.24 -9.53
N PHE A 134 -12.62 10.17 -9.75
CA PHE A 134 -12.91 8.88 -9.13
C PHE A 134 -12.78 8.95 -7.61
N ALA A 135 -11.70 9.54 -7.09
CA ALA A 135 -11.51 9.68 -5.65
C ALA A 135 -12.63 10.52 -5.00
N LEU A 136 -13.03 11.63 -5.64
CA LEU A 136 -14.11 12.48 -5.14
C LEU A 136 -15.45 11.76 -5.06
N ASP A 137 -15.78 10.91 -6.04
CA ASP A 137 -17.06 10.17 -6.07
C ASP A 137 -17.08 8.98 -5.09
N VAL A 138 -15.91 8.34 -4.86
CA VAL A 138 -15.85 7.01 -4.23
C VAL A 138 -15.31 7.03 -2.81
N VAL A 139 -14.39 7.96 -2.51
CA VAL A 139 -13.58 7.90 -1.28
C VAL A 139 -14.13 8.79 -0.17
N PHE A 140 -14.78 9.90 -0.51
CA PHE A 140 -15.12 10.93 0.47
C PHE A 140 -16.62 11.08 0.66
N ASN A 141 -17.05 11.04 1.91
CA ASN A 141 -18.36 11.48 2.38
C ASN A 141 -18.23 11.83 3.86
N PRO A 142 -18.28 13.11 4.25
CA PRO A 142 -18.08 13.54 5.64
C PRO A 142 -19.15 12.99 6.60
N ASP A 143 -20.37 12.75 6.11
CA ASP A 143 -21.51 12.32 6.92
C ASP A 143 -21.45 10.83 7.29
N THR A 144 -20.65 10.05 6.55
CA THR A 144 -20.44 8.62 6.80
C THR A 144 -19.00 8.31 7.27
N THR A 145 -18.22 9.34 7.58
CA THR A 145 -16.84 9.20 8.05
C THR A 145 -16.79 9.24 9.57
N ASP A 146 -16.10 8.26 10.17
CA ASP A 146 -15.78 8.27 11.58
C ASP A 146 -14.49 9.07 11.82
N TRP A 147 -14.56 10.02 12.75
CA TRP A 147 -13.50 10.99 12.99
C TRP A 147 -12.84 10.77 14.35
N GLN A 148 -11.52 10.92 14.39
CA GLN A 148 -10.72 10.96 15.63
C GLN A 148 -9.90 12.24 15.72
N ALA A 149 -9.34 12.52 16.91
CA ALA A 149 -8.38 13.60 17.09
C ALA A 149 -7.05 13.24 16.42
N SER A 150 -6.36 14.23 15.85
CA SER A 150 -4.98 14.08 15.38
C SER A 150 -4.03 13.82 16.56
N TYR A 151 -2.79 13.40 16.28
CA TYR A 151 -1.79 13.08 17.30
C TYR A 151 -1.51 14.24 18.28
N ASP A 152 -1.71 15.48 17.85
CA ASP A 152 -1.54 16.69 18.68
C ASP A 152 -2.86 17.20 19.30
N GLY A 153 -3.98 16.54 19.04
CA GLY A 153 -5.32 16.90 19.52
C GLY A 153 -5.92 18.18 18.91
N ARG A 154 -5.23 18.86 18.01
CA ARG A 154 -5.67 20.16 17.44
C ARG A 154 -6.58 20.02 16.26
N ASN A 155 -6.48 18.94 15.51
CA ASN A 155 -7.22 18.68 14.30
C ASN A 155 -8.02 17.37 14.42
N ARG A 156 -8.88 17.11 13.46
CA ARG A 156 -9.61 15.86 13.34
C ARG A 156 -9.19 15.15 12.06
N GLU A 157 -8.90 13.87 12.17
CA GLU A 157 -8.57 13.01 11.02
C GLU A 157 -9.56 11.83 10.92
N PRO A 158 -9.80 11.27 9.72
CA PRO A 158 -10.65 10.10 9.57
C PRO A 158 -9.96 8.85 10.13
N ILE A 159 -10.69 8.03 10.89
CA ILE A 159 -10.24 6.71 11.32
C ILE A 159 -10.03 5.83 10.09
N THR A 160 -11.06 5.75 9.23
CA THR A 160 -11.01 5.18 7.89
C THR A 160 -11.83 6.05 6.94
N LEU A 161 -11.46 6.08 5.67
CA LEU A 161 -12.26 6.75 4.65
C LEU A 161 -13.42 5.84 4.20
N PRO A 162 -14.62 6.41 3.91
CA PRO A 162 -15.79 5.64 3.50
C PRO A 162 -15.71 5.24 2.01
N VAL A 163 -14.78 4.37 1.69
CA VAL A 163 -14.50 3.95 0.32
C VAL A 163 -15.56 2.96 -0.18
N LYS A 164 -16.22 3.31 -1.29
CA LYS A 164 -17.30 2.53 -1.91
C LYS A 164 -16.83 1.75 -3.14
N PHE A 165 -15.68 1.06 -3.02
CA PHE A 165 -15.02 0.30 -4.07
C PHE A 165 -13.92 -0.60 -3.45
N PRO A 166 -13.60 -1.79 -3.96
CA PRO A 166 -12.53 -2.64 -3.44
C PRO A 166 -11.13 -2.09 -3.78
N LEU A 167 -10.82 -0.92 -3.20
CA LEU A 167 -9.63 -0.12 -3.50
C LEU A 167 -8.33 -0.87 -3.19
N LEU A 168 -8.31 -1.63 -2.09
CA LEU A 168 -7.15 -2.43 -1.68
C LEU A 168 -6.71 -3.41 -2.77
N LEU A 169 -7.68 -4.12 -3.35
CA LEU A 169 -7.42 -5.10 -4.41
C LEU A 169 -7.06 -4.44 -5.74
N ALA A 170 -7.64 -3.27 -6.04
CA ALA A 170 -7.32 -2.54 -7.26
C ALA A 170 -5.90 -1.98 -7.26
N GLN A 171 -5.42 -1.51 -6.11
CA GLN A 171 -4.10 -0.88 -6.00
C GLN A 171 -2.99 -1.84 -5.58
N GLY A 172 -3.37 -2.94 -4.92
CA GLY A 172 -2.43 -3.77 -4.20
C GLY A 172 -1.75 -3.03 -3.05
N ALA A 173 -1.10 -3.75 -2.17
CA ALA A 173 -0.34 -3.18 -1.06
C ALA A 173 0.85 -4.06 -0.71
N GLU A 174 1.98 -3.44 -0.39
CA GLU A 174 3.15 -4.12 0.14
C GLU A 174 3.61 -3.37 1.40
N GLY A 175 3.90 -4.10 2.47
CA GLY A 175 4.38 -3.54 3.73
C GLY A 175 5.14 -4.55 4.54
N ILE A 176 6.24 -4.10 5.14
CA ILE A 176 7.09 -4.89 6.01
C ILE A 176 6.96 -4.31 7.40
N ALA A 177 6.46 -5.11 8.34
CA ALA A 177 6.33 -4.78 9.74
C ALA A 177 7.27 -5.63 10.60
N VAL A 178 7.19 -5.49 11.91
CA VAL A 178 7.95 -6.32 12.83
C VAL A 178 7.26 -7.68 12.98
N GLY A 179 7.94 -8.76 12.62
CA GLY A 179 7.40 -10.13 12.67
C GLY A 179 6.30 -10.45 11.66
N LEU A 180 5.87 -9.47 10.85
CA LEU A 180 4.74 -9.59 9.94
C LEU A 180 5.01 -8.80 8.65
N ALA A 181 4.54 -9.31 7.54
CA ALA A 181 4.58 -8.61 6.25
C ALA A 181 3.25 -8.78 5.53
N THR A 182 2.90 -7.84 4.68
CA THR A 182 1.77 -7.94 3.75
C THR A 182 2.26 -7.74 2.33
N LYS A 183 1.74 -8.55 1.40
CA LYS A 183 1.96 -8.42 -0.04
C LYS A 183 0.69 -8.82 -0.78
N ILE A 184 -0.14 -7.83 -1.06
CA ILE A 184 -1.41 -7.96 -1.77
C ILE A 184 -1.17 -7.51 -3.19
N LEU A 185 -1.41 -8.40 -4.16
CA LEU A 185 -1.21 -8.11 -5.57
C LEU A 185 -2.35 -7.26 -6.13
N PRO A 186 -2.10 -6.39 -7.11
CA PRO A 186 -3.15 -5.62 -7.76
C PRO A 186 -4.00 -6.50 -8.69
N HIS A 187 -5.27 -6.11 -8.87
CA HIS A 187 -6.25 -6.78 -9.70
C HIS A 187 -6.90 -5.79 -10.67
N ASN A 188 -7.48 -6.31 -11.75
CA ASN A 188 -8.09 -5.48 -12.77
C ASN A 188 -9.32 -4.73 -12.25
N PHE A 189 -9.41 -3.45 -12.59
CA PHE A 189 -10.49 -2.55 -12.16
C PHE A 189 -11.88 -3.02 -12.59
N ILE A 190 -12.02 -3.47 -13.84
CA ILE A 190 -13.29 -3.91 -14.42
C ILE A 190 -13.71 -5.24 -13.82
N GLU A 191 -12.76 -6.18 -13.71
CA GLU A 191 -13.02 -7.51 -13.13
C GLU A 191 -13.39 -7.42 -11.65
N LEU A 192 -12.80 -6.48 -10.89
CA LEU A 192 -13.19 -6.23 -9.50
C LEU A 192 -14.64 -5.74 -9.38
N ILE A 193 -15.11 -4.91 -10.31
CA ILE A 193 -16.50 -4.47 -10.33
C ILE A 193 -17.42 -5.65 -10.65
N ASP A 194 -17.11 -6.43 -11.68
CA ASP A 194 -17.90 -7.58 -12.06
C ASP A 194 -17.94 -8.62 -10.93
N ALA A 195 -16.79 -8.91 -10.32
CA ALA A 195 -16.69 -9.79 -9.16
C ALA A 195 -17.45 -9.27 -7.93
N SER A 196 -17.47 -7.96 -7.69
CA SER A 196 -18.30 -7.37 -6.61
C SER A 196 -19.79 -7.57 -6.88
N ILE A 197 -20.22 -7.48 -8.14
CA ILE A 197 -21.61 -7.76 -8.54
C ILE A 197 -21.93 -9.25 -8.34
N ASP A 198 -21.00 -10.14 -8.65
CA ASP A 198 -21.17 -11.59 -8.45
C ASP A 198 -21.28 -11.94 -6.96
N VAL A 199 -20.46 -11.34 -6.10
CA VAL A 199 -20.58 -11.47 -4.63
C VAL A 199 -21.98 -11.05 -4.15
N LEU A 200 -22.53 -9.93 -4.65
CA LEU A 200 -23.89 -9.47 -4.30
C LEU A 200 -24.99 -10.44 -4.76
N LYS A 201 -24.72 -11.23 -5.80
CA LYS A 201 -25.60 -12.29 -6.31
C LYS A 201 -25.37 -13.63 -5.61
N GLY A 202 -24.40 -13.74 -4.68
CA GLY A 202 -24.05 -14.97 -3.99
C GLY A 202 -23.15 -15.91 -4.81
N ILE A 203 -22.50 -15.43 -5.84
CA ILE A 203 -21.56 -16.19 -6.69
C ILE A 203 -20.15 -15.92 -6.17
N THR A 204 -19.35 -16.98 -6.00
CA THR A 204 -17.93 -16.84 -5.64
C THR A 204 -17.12 -16.52 -6.89
N PRO A 205 -16.49 -15.35 -7.01
CA PRO A 205 -15.70 -14.98 -8.17
C PRO A 205 -14.33 -15.68 -8.18
N ASN A 206 -13.73 -15.78 -9.35
CA ASN A 206 -12.36 -16.26 -9.52
C ASN A 206 -11.48 -15.10 -10.01
N LEU A 207 -10.87 -14.37 -9.07
CA LEU A 207 -10.03 -13.22 -9.36
C LEU A 207 -8.57 -13.61 -9.51
N MET A 208 -7.94 -13.12 -10.58
CA MET A 208 -6.51 -13.29 -10.83
C MET A 208 -5.81 -11.93 -10.85
N PRO A 209 -4.55 -11.84 -10.39
CA PRO A 209 -3.79 -10.60 -10.42
C PRO A 209 -3.70 -10.01 -11.82
N ASP A 210 -3.65 -8.68 -11.89
CA ASP A 210 -3.39 -7.91 -13.10
C ASP A 210 -2.35 -6.83 -12.81
N PHE A 211 -1.28 -6.81 -13.57
CA PHE A 211 -0.14 -5.95 -13.31
C PHE A 211 -0.09 -4.75 -14.26
N PRO A 212 0.19 -3.55 -13.77
CA PRO A 212 0.26 -2.35 -14.60
C PRO A 212 1.34 -2.41 -15.68
N THR A 213 2.39 -3.21 -15.47
CA THR A 213 3.49 -3.42 -16.41
C THR A 213 3.16 -4.40 -17.56
N GLY A 214 1.99 -5.08 -17.51
CA GLY A 214 1.65 -6.14 -18.46
C GLY A 214 2.42 -7.43 -18.20
N GLY A 215 2.95 -8.03 -19.24
CA GLY A 215 3.67 -9.31 -19.19
C GLY A 215 2.73 -10.52 -19.18
N MET A 216 3.32 -11.70 -19.04
CA MET A 216 2.60 -12.96 -18.94
C MET A 216 2.65 -13.45 -17.48
N ALA A 217 1.54 -14.00 -16.97
CA ALA A 217 1.48 -14.50 -15.61
C ALA A 217 0.92 -15.93 -15.54
N ASP A 218 1.63 -16.79 -14.83
CA ASP A 218 1.14 -18.10 -14.41
C ASP A 218 0.65 -18.01 -12.97
N ALA A 219 -0.66 -17.93 -12.83
CA ALA A 219 -1.35 -17.85 -11.55
C ALA A 219 -1.95 -19.20 -11.09
N SER A 220 -1.55 -20.32 -11.71
CA SER A 220 -2.07 -21.67 -11.37
C SER A 220 -1.88 -22.03 -9.90
N ALA A 221 -0.83 -21.51 -9.26
CA ALA A 221 -0.52 -21.69 -7.85
C ALA A 221 -0.81 -20.45 -6.98
N TYR A 222 -1.69 -19.55 -7.41
CA TYR A 222 -1.97 -18.29 -6.72
C TYR A 222 -2.59 -18.47 -5.33
N ASN A 223 -3.37 -19.53 -5.14
CA ASN A 223 -4.02 -19.87 -3.86
C ASN A 223 -4.81 -18.70 -3.26
N ASP A 224 -5.60 -18.00 -4.08
CA ASP A 224 -6.42 -16.85 -3.66
C ASP A 224 -5.65 -15.79 -2.83
N GLY A 225 -4.38 -15.58 -3.15
CA GLY A 225 -3.52 -14.60 -2.47
C GLY A 225 -3.00 -15.02 -1.10
N GLN A 226 -3.36 -16.18 -0.60
CA GLN A 226 -2.96 -16.65 0.72
C GLN A 226 -1.48 -17.04 0.78
N ARG A 227 -0.95 -17.06 2.00
CA ARG A 227 0.42 -17.49 2.27
C ARG A 227 0.68 -18.90 1.71
N GLY A 228 1.80 -19.07 1.02
CA GLY A 228 2.17 -20.29 0.31
C GLY A 228 1.77 -20.28 -1.16
N GLY A 229 0.90 -19.37 -1.58
CA GLY A 229 0.63 -19.12 -2.99
C GLY A 229 1.86 -18.58 -3.73
N ARG A 230 1.85 -18.71 -5.06
CA ARG A 230 2.92 -18.25 -5.94
C ARG A 230 2.34 -17.83 -7.29
N VAL A 231 2.83 -16.72 -7.81
CA VAL A 231 2.58 -16.28 -9.19
C VAL A 231 3.92 -16.13 -9.88
N ARG A 232 4.08 -16.77 -11.04
CA ARG A 232 5.26 -16.56 -11.89
C ARG A 232 4.90 -15.54 -12.96
N ILE A 233 5.78 -14.56 -13.18
CA ILE A 233 5.56 -13.48 -14.13
C ILE A 233 6.73 -13.48 -15.08
N ARG A 234 6.45 -13.51 -16.38
CA ARG A 234 7.44 -13.46 -17.47
C ARG A 234 7.33 -12.16 -18.24
N ALA A 235 8.48 -11.64 -18.63
CA ALA A 235 8.58 -10.60 -19.65
C ALA A 235 7.98 -11.10 -20.97
N LYS A 236 7.39 -10.19 -21.75
CA LYS A 236 6.97 -10.50 -23.10
C LYS A 236 8.12 -10.24 -24.05
N ILE A 237 8.68 -11.33 -24.57
CA ILE A 237 9.82 -11.32 -25.49
C ILE A 237 9.31 -11.70 -26.87
N VAL A 238 9.61 -10.85 -27.85
CA VAL A 238 9.19 -11.05 -29.24
C VAL A 238 10.45 -11.16 -30.13
N GLU A 239 10.50 -12.15 -30.99
CA GLU A 239 11.52 -12.24 -32.02
C GLU A 239 11.26 -11.15 -33.09
N ARG A 240 12.21 -10.21 -33.24
CA ARG A 240 12.14 -9.16 -34.26
C ARG A 240 12.75 -9.64 -35.55
N ASP A 241 13.86 -10.31 -35.46
CA ASP A 241 14.54 -11.01 -36.54
C ASP A 241 15.44 -12.14 -35.98
N LYS A 242 16.02 -12.97 -36.84
CA LYS A 242 16.87 -14.12 -36.46
C LYS A 242 18.08 -13.78 -35.55
N LYS A 243 18.36 -12.50 -35.29
CA LYS A 243 19.50 -12.04 -34.51
C LYS A 243 19.12 -11.05 -33.43
N THR A 244 17.87 -10.68 -33.32
CA THR A 244 17.39 -9.60 -32.44
C THR A 244 16.11 -10.01 -31.76
N LEU A 245 16.10 -9.96 -30.45
CA LEU A 245 14.92 -10.09 -29.60
C LEU A 245 14.53 -8.72 -29.07
N ALA A 246 13.23 -8.47 -28.94
CA ALA A 246 12.69 -7.28 -28.32
C ALA A 246 11.87 -7.68 -27.08
N ILE A 247 12.17 -7.09 -25.93
CA ILE A 247 11.36 -7.20 -24.72
C ILE A 247 10.41 -6.00 -24.73
N THR A 248 9.11 -6.28 -24.82
CA THR A 248 8.06 -5.25 -24.95
C THR A 248 7.29 -5.00 -23.66
N GLU A 249 7.32 -5.94 -22.72
CA GLU A 249 6.70 -5.83 -21.40
C GLU A 249 7.61 -6.49 -20.38
N ILE A 250 7.76 -5.88 -19.21
CA ILE A 250 8.64 -6.38 -18.13
C ILE A 250 7.82 -7.01 -17.00
N PRO A 251 8.40 -7.93 -16.23
CA PRO A 251 7.72 -8.49 -15.07
C PRO A 251 7.45 -7.43 -14.00
N PHE A 252 6.34 -7.60 -13.30
CA PHE A 252 6.01 -6.74 -12.16
C PHE A 252 7.08 -6.80 -11.07
N SER A 253 7.38 -5.67 -10.45
CA SER A 253 8.46 -5.46 -9.46
C SER A 253 9.89 -5.45 -10.04
N THR A 254 10.06 -5.37 -11.35
CA THR A 254 11.35 -5.10 -12.00
C THR A 254 11.32 -3.75 -12.72
N THR A 255 12.50 -3.20 -12.97
CA THR A 255 12.70 -2.00 -13.80
C THR A 255 13.48 -2.35 -15.06
N THR A 256 13.38 -1.52 -16.11
CA THR A 256 14.14 -1.74 -17.35
C THR A 256 15.64 -1.81 -17.07
N GLY A 257 16.17 -0.88 -16.24
CA GLY A 257 17.57 -0.87 -15.84
C GLY A 257 17.99 -2.15 -15.10
N GLY A 258 17.22 -2.55 -14.06
CA GLY A 258 17.50 -3.76 -13.29
C GLY A 258 17.42 -5.04 -14.13
N LEU A 259 16.46 -5.11 -15.06
CA LEU A 259 16.36 -6.23 -15.99
C LEU A 259 17.57 -6.32 -16.90
N MET A 260 18.03 -5.20 -17.46
CA MET A 260 19.23 -5.16 -18.29
C MET A 260 20.49 -5.55 -17.51
N GLU A 261 20.65 -5.06 -16.27
CA GLU A 261 21.76 -5.47 -15.38
C GLU A 261 21.75 -6.97 -15.11
N SER A 262 20.58 -7.56 -14.86
CA SER A 262 20.39 -9.01 -14.69
C SER A 262 20.83 -9.79 -15.95
N ILE A 263 20.45 -9.31 -17.14
CA ILE A 263 20.82 -9.92 -18.43
C ILE A 263 22.35 -9.81 -18.67
N VAL A 264 22.95 -8.65 -18.42
CA VAL A 264 24.40 -8.45 -18.54
C VAL A 264 25.15 -9.36 -17.57
N ALA A 265 24.74 -9.43 -16.32
CA ALA A 265 25.33 -10.31 -15.32
C ALA A 265 25.25 -11.81 -15.70
N ALA A 266 24.14 -12.23 -16.32
CA ALA A 266 24.00 -13.60 -16.82
C ALA A 266 24.92 -13.87 -18.04
N ASN A 267 25.14 -12.88 -18.90
CA ASN A 267 26.06 -12.96 -20.03
C ASN A 267 27.54 -13.04 -19.56
N GLU A 268 27.92 -12.22 -18.57
CA GLU A 268 29.28 -12.26 -17.97
C GLU A 268 29.58 -13.59 -17.28
N LYS A 269 28.57 -14.16 -16.61
CA LYS A 269 28.67 -15.53 -16.03
C LYS A 269 28.63 -16.63 -17.08
N GLY A 270 28.53 -16.29 -18.37
CA GLY A 270 28.54 -17.23 -19.48
C GLY A 270 27.29 -18.12 -19.56
N LYS A 271 26.20 -17.79 -18.86
CA LYS A 271 24.93 -18.54 -18.90
C LYS A 271 24.13 -18.27 -20.16
N ILE A 272 24.24 -17.06 -20.68
CA ILE A 272 23.68 -16.63 -21.98
C ILE A 272 24.78 -16.05 -22.85
N LYS A 273 24.55 -15.91 -24.15
CA LYS A 273 25.50 -15.27 -25.08
C LYS A 273 24.80 -14.22 -25.91
N ILE A 274 24.91 -12.99 -25.48
CA ILE A 274 24.41 -11.82 -26.21
C ILE A 274 25.60 -10.98 -26.71
N LYS A 275 25.39 -10.26 -27.80
CA LYS A 275 26.36 -9.35 -28.38
C LYS A 275 26.24 -7.95 -27.79
N LYS A 276 25.02 -7.45 -27.66
CA LYS A 276 24.70 -6.10 -27.20
C LYS A 276 23.28 -6.08 -26.66
N ILE A 277 22.99 -5.18 -25.72
CA ILE A 277 21.66 -4.83 -25.25
C ILE A 277 21.49 -3.32 -25.39
N GLU A 278 20.30 -2.88 -25.80
CA GLU A 278 19.93 -1.47 -26.00
C GLU A 278 18.58 -1.21 -25.36
N ASP A 279 18.46 -0.08 -24.66
CA ASP A 279 17.19 0.39 -24.13
C ASP A 279 16.65 1.51 -25.04
N ASN A 280 15.53 1.23 -25.69
CA ASN A 280 14.82 2.17 -26.55
C ASN A 280 13.47 2.54 -25.91
N THR A 281 13.31 2.30 -24.61
CA THR A 281 12.08 2.57 -23.86
C THR A 281 11.74 4.05 -23.94
N ALA A 282 10.51 4.32 -24.39
CA ALA A 282 9.91 5.66 -24.42
C ALA A 282 8.54 5.60 -23.73
N ASN A 283 7.43 5.75 -24.47
CA ASN A 283 6.08 5.57 -23.93
C ASN A 283 5.71 4.09 -23.69
N THR A 284 6.41 3.20 -24.38
CA THR A 284 6.30 1.76 -24.26
C THR A 284 7.67 1.17 -24.03
N VAL A 285 7.74 0.08 -23.28
CA VAL A 285 8.99 -0.65 -23.07
C VAL A 285 9.47 -1.23 -24.39
N GLU A 286 10.73 -0.99 -24.74
CA GLU A 286 11.42 -1.61 -25.86
C GLU A 286 12.89 -1.83 -25.53
N ILE A 287 13.24 -3.00 -24.97
CA ILE A 287 14.63 -3.41 -24.73
C ILE A 287 15.04 -4.37 -25.84
N ILE A 288 16.07 -4.01 -26.60
CA ILE A 288 16.55 -4.80 -27.74
C ILE A 288 17.77 -5.61 -27.31
N VAL A 289 17.70 -6.93 -27.48
CA VAL A 289 18.78 -7.87 -27.19
C VAL A 289 19.32 -8.43 -28.50
N HIS A 290 20.56 -8.09 -28.84
CA HIS A 290 21.28 -8.59 -30.01
C HIS A 290 21.97 -9.91 -29.68
N LEU A 291 21.64 -10.96 -30.40
CA LEU A 291 22.19 -12.30 -30.23
C LEU A 291 23.60 -12.42 -30.83
N ALA A 292 24.42 -13.26 -30.24
CA ALA A 292 25.70 -13.64 -30.82
C ALA A 292 25.47 -14.54 -32.06
N PRO A 293 26.38 -14.51 -33.07
CA PRO A 293 26.26 -15.35 -34.25
C PRO A 293 26.15 -16.84 -33.94
N GLY A 294 25.20 -17.53 -34.57
CA GLY A 294 25.02 -18.98 -34.45
C GLY A 294 24.20 -19.43 -33.23
N ILE A 295 23.53 -18.53 -32.56
CA ILE A 295 22.64 -18.85 -31.42
C ILE A 295 21.19 -18.76 -31.88
N SER A 296 20.36 -19.74 -31.47
CA SER A 296 18.93 -19.76 -31.73
C SER A 296 18.19 -18.76 -30.85
N PRO A 297 17.26 -17.97 -31.39
CA PRO A 297 16.36 -17.10 -30.61
C PRO A 297 15.61 -17.85 -29.51
N ASP A 298 14.96 -18.97 -29.84
CA ASP A 298 14.14 -19.75 -28.90
C ASP A 298 14.93 -20.21 -27.68
N VAL A 299 16.12 -20.80 -27.89
CA VAL A 299 17.00 -21.24 -26.80
C VAL A 299 17.45 -20.05 -25.93
N THR A 300 17.62 -18.87 -26.55
CA THR A 300 17.99 -17.67 -25.78
C THR A 300 16.82 -17.15 -24.97
N ILE A 301 15.59 -17.19 -25.50
CA ILE A 301 14.38 -16.82 -24.77
C ILE A 301 14.22 -17.68 -23.52
N ASP A 302 14.36 -19.00 -23.66
CA ASP A 302 14.32 -19.91 -22.52
C ASP A 302 15.47 -19.66 -21.53
N ALA A 303 16.67 -19.36 -22.02
CA ALA A 303 17.79 -19.00 -21.17
C ALA A 303 17.57 -17.67 -20.43
N LEU A 304 16.95 -16.68 -21.06
CA LEU A 304 16.56 -15.42 -20.42
C LEU A 304 15.57 -15.68 -19.27
N TYR A 305 14.55 -16.52 -19.47
CA TYR A 305 13.63 -16.89 -18.40
C TYR A 305 14.29 -17.71 -17.28
N ALA A 306 15.25 -18.58 -17.61
CA ALA A 306 15.90 -19.44 -16.61
C ALA A 306 16.96 -18.74 -15.77
N PHE A 307 17.65 -17.72 -16.30
CA PHE A 307 18.87 -17.17 -15.68
C PHE A 307 18.83 -15.67 -15.41
N THR A 308 17.74 -14.98 -15.75
CA THR A 308 17.60 -13.53 -15.58
C THR A 308 16.26 -13.17 -14.95
N ASP A 309 16.09 -11.92 -14.62
CA ASP A 309 14.84 -11.39 -14.08
C ASP A 309 13.71 -11.23 -15.15
N CYS A 310 13.92 -11.84 -16.34
CA CYS A 310 12.83 -12.01 -17.32
C CYS A 310 11.71 -12.94 -16.81
N GLU A 311 12.00 -13.82 -15.83
CA GLU A 311 10.98 -14.52 -15.04
C GLU A 311 11.18 -14.22 -13.57
N VAL A 312 10.14 -13.69 -12.93
CA VAL A 312 10.10 -13.39 -11.49
C VAL A 312 9.00 -14.19 -10.83
N SER A 313 9.27 -14.69 -9.63
CA SER A 313 8.29 -15.41 -8.83
C SER A 313 7.90 -14.59 -7.61
N ILE A 314 6.61 -14.26 -7.50
CA ILE A 314 6.05 -13.48 -6.40
C ILE A 314 5.20 -14.39 -5.52
N SER A 315 5.45 -14.36 -4.21
CA SER A 315 4.63 -15.04 -3.22
C SER A 315 3.74 -14.01 -2.52
N PRO A 316 2.42 -14.09 -2.68
CA PRO A 316 1.49 -13.22 -1.97
C PRO A 316 1.46 -13.54 -0.48
N ASN A 317 1.06 -12.57 0.31
CA ASN A 317 0.80 -12.72 1.75
C ASN A 317 -0.22 -11.66 2.16
N THR A 318 -1.49 -12.02 2.09
CA THR A 318 -2.60 -11.10 2.26
C THR A 318 -2.92 -10.88 3.73
N CYS A 319 -2.33 -9.83 4.32
CA CYS A 319 -2.58 -9.39 5.68
C CYS A 319 -3.16 -7.98 5.67
N VAL A 320 -4.22 -7.77 6.45
CA VAL A 320 -4.93 -6.49 6.59
C VAL A 320 -5.25 -6.20 8.05
N ILE A 321 -5.51 -4.94 8.38
CA ILE A 321 -6.05 -4.57 9.70
C ILE A 321 -7.57 -4.60 9.61
N GLN A 322 -8.19 -5.33 10.55
CA GLN A 322 -9.63 -5.39 10.77
C GLN A 322 -9.90 -5.43 12.28
N HIS A 323 -10.74 -4.49 12.77
CA HIS A 323 -11.05 -4.36 14.20
C HIS A 323 -9.77 -4.26 15.06
N ASP A 324 -8.86 -3.38 14.67
CA ASP A 324 -7.57 -3.09 15.32
C ASP A 324 -6.67 -4.33 15.52
N LYS A 325 -6.81 -5.31 14.65
CA LYS A 325 -6.01 -6.54 14.65
C LYS A 325 -5.56 -6.93 13.25
N PRO A 326 -4.32 -7.43 13.08
CA PRO A 326 -3.88 -7.99 11.82
C PRO A 326 -4.62 -9.32 11.56
N ARG A 327 -5.17 -9.46 10.35
CA ARG A 327 -5.85 -10.67 9.87
C ARG A 327 -5.30 -11.09 8.52
N PHE A 328 -5.10 -12.40 8.38
CA PHE A 328 -4.82 -13.01 7.08
C PHE A 328 -6.15 -13.42 6.46
N MET A 329 -6.42 -12.90 5.27
CA MET A 329 -7.69 -13.14 4.56
C MET A 329 -7.36 -13.54 3.12
N SER A 330 -8.23 -14.32 2.49
CA SER A 330 -8.14 -14.56 1.05
C SER A 330 -8.57 -13.33 0.25
N VAL A 331 -8.25 -13.28 -1.03
CA VAL A 331 -8.67 -12.19 -1.93
C VAL A 331 -10.20 -12.15 -2.04
N ASN A 332 -10.84 -13.33 -2.11
CA ASN A 332 -12.30 -13.43 -2.13
C ASN A 332 -12.94 -12.93 -0.83
N ASP A 333 -12.34 -13.22 0.33
CA ASP A 333 -12.83 -12.68 1.61
C ASP A 333 -12.70 -11.16 1.67
N MET A 334 -11.54 -10.61 1.23
CA MET A 334 -11.34 -9.17 1.16
C MET A 334 -12.31 -8.48 0.20
N LEU A 335 -12.58 -9.09 -0.95
CA LEU A 335 -13.56 -8.58 -1.90
C LEU A 335 -14.97 -8.58 -1.32
N SER A 336 -15.35 -9.69 -0.67
CA SER A 336 -16.65 -9.84 -0.01
C SER A 336 -16.83 -8.77 1.08
N GLU A 337 -15.84 -8.60 1.95
CA GLU A 337 -15.87 -7.58 3.01
C GLU A 337 -16.00 -6.16 2.44
N SER A 338 -15.18 -5.81 1.43
CA SER A 338 -15.24 -4.51 0.75
C SER A 338 -16.59 -4.27 0.08
N THR A 339 -17.17 -5.30 -0.56
CA THR A 339 -18.47 -5.21 -1.21
C THR A 339 -19.60 -5.01 -0.20
N HIS A 340 -19.57 -5.73 0.92
CA HIS A 340 -20.53 -5.56 2.01
C HIS A 340 -20.39 -4.19 2.69
N ASN A 341 -19.15 -3.72 2.87
CA ASN A 341 -18.88 -2.37 3.37
C ASN A 341 -19.44 -1.30 2.42
N THR A 342 -19.23 -1.45 1.10
CA THR A 342 -19.85 -0.57 0.09
C THR A 342 -21.38 -0.52 0.22
N ARG A 343 -22.01 -1.69 0.33
CA ARG A 343 -23.47 -1.78 0.54
C ARG A 343 -23.90 -1.11 1.84
N ARG A 344 -23.14 -1.25 2.92
CA ARG A 344 -23.41 -0.60 4.22
C ARG A 344 -23.30 0.92 4.10
N LEU A 345 -22.25 1.43 3.46
CA LEU A 345 -22.05 2.86 3.25
C LEU A 345 -23.16 3.48 2.39
N LEU A 346 -23.53 2.84 1.28
CA LEU A 346 -24.64 3.29 0.44
C LEU A 346 -25.97 3.31 1.18
N LYS A 347 -26.22 2.33 2.08
CA LYS A 347 -27.38 2.33 2.95
C LYS A 347 -27.37 3.54 3.89
N MET A 348 -26.25 3.81 4.54
CA MET A 348 -26.11 4.97 5.43
C MET A 348 -26.35 6.30 4.69
N GLU A 349 -25.78 6.44 3.50
CA GLU A 349 -26.02 7.63 2.65
C GLU A 349 -27.50 7.82 2.31
N LEU A 350 -28.20 6.74 1.98
CA LEU A 350 -29.65 6.80 1.71
C LEU A 350 -30.45 7.13 2.97
N GLU A 351 -30.08 6.60 4.13
CA GLU A 351 -30.75 6.90 5.41
C GLU A 351 -30.54 8.36 5.82
N ILE A 352 -29.33 8.90 5.66
CA ILE A 352 -29.03 10.31 5.90
C ILE A 352 -29.84 11.20 4.94
N LYS A 353 -29.82 10.88 3.64
CA LYS A 353 -30.59 11.61 2.63
C LYS A 353 -32.10 11.56 2.93
N LEU A 354 -32.62 10.42 3.36
CA LEU A 354 -34.00 10.28 3.75
C LEU A 354 -34.33 11.22 4.92
N LYS A 355 -33.49 11.24 5.95
CA LYS A 355 -33.68 12.13 7.11
C LYS A 355 -33.65 13.58 6.70
N GLU A 356 -32.71 14.01 5.87
CA GLU A 356 -32.64 15.37 5.35
C GLU A 356 -33.88 15.77 4.54
N LEU A 357 -34.37 14.88 3.67
CA LEU A 357 -35.56 15.12 2.88
C LEU A 357 -36.80 15.23 3.76
N MET A 358 -36.91 14.40 4.79
CA MET A 358 -38.00 14.46 5.75
C MET A 358 -37.98 15.77 6.56
N GLU A 359 -36.81 16.22 6.99
CA GLU A 359 -36.67 17.52 7.66
C GLU A 359 -36.99 18.70 6.73
N LYS A 360 -36.59 18.63 5.46
CA LYS A 360 -36.95 19.64 4.46
C LYS A 360 -38.45 19.73 4.23
N ILE A 361 -39.15 18.60 4.11
CA ILE A 361 -40.62 18.57 3.99
C ILE A 361 -41.28 19.13 5.25
N PHE A 362 -40.82 18.68 6.42
CA PHE A 362 -41.35 19.14 7.70
C PHE A 362 -41.29 20.66 7.81
N PHE A 363 -40.10 21.24 7.56
CA PHE A 363 -39.93 22.69 7.66
C PHE A 363 -40.73 23.45 6.57
N SER A 364 -40.80 22.91 5.36
CA SER A 364 -41.60 23.50 4.28
C SER A 364 -43.12 23.49 4.60
N SER A 365 -43.60 22.40 5.20
CA SER A 365 -44.98 22.27 5.65
C SER A 365 -45.28 23.21 6.83
N LEU A 366 -44.36 23.32 7.78
CA LEU A 366 -44.44 24.21 8.92
C LEU A 366 -44.54 25.68 8.46
N LEU A 367 -43.64 26.09 7.55
CA LEU A 367 -43.61 27.43 6.97
C LEU A 367 -44.91 27.73 6.16
N LYS A 368 -45.39 26.76 5.39
CA LYS A 368 -46.63 26.89 4.62
C LYS A 368 -47.80 27.18 5.55
N ILE A 369 -48.02 26.39 6.60
CA ILE A 369 -49.12 26.57 7.56
C ILE A 369 -48.96 27.91 8.30
N PHE A 370 -47.76 28.25 8.76
CA PHE A 370 -47.50 29.54 9.43
C PHE A 370 -47.93 30.75 8.60
N ILE A 371 -47.70 30.70 7.28
CA ILE A 371 -48.05 31.81 6.38
C ILE A 371 -49.49 31.76 5.94
N GLN A 372 -50.05 30.58 5.62
CA GLN A 372 -51.43 30.41 5.19
C GLN A 372 -52.44 30.81 6.26
N GLU A 373 -52.20 30.39 7.51
CA GLU A 373 -53.02 30.72 8.66
C GLU A 373 -52.76 32.12 9.23
N GLY A 374 -51.76 32.82 8.64
CA GLY A 374 -51.45 34.19 9.07
C GLY A 374 -50.97 34.29 10.51
N MET A 375 -50.34 33.22 11.07
CA MET A 375 -49.93 33.17 12.47
C MET A 375 -48.98 34.29 12.85
N TYR A 376 -48.18 34.77 11.90
CA TYR A 376 -47.29 35.92 12.08
C TYR A 376 -47.99 37.26 12.28
N LYS A 377 -49.33 37.34 12.03
CA LYS A 377 -50.20 38.52 12.25
C LYS A 377 -51.05 38.40 13.50
N HIS A 378 -50.91 37.29 14.25
CA HIS A 378 -51.71 37.09 15.45
C HIS A 378 -51.31 38.12 16.54
N PRO A 379 -52.28 38.81 17.19
CA PRO A 379 -51.94 39.85 18.18
C PRO A 379 -51.01 39.37 19.30
N ASP A 380 -51.23 38.15 19.81
CA ASP A 380 -50.36 37.56 20.84
C ASP A 380 -48.94 37.33 20.35
N TYR A 381 -48.75 37.08 19.05
CA TYR A 381 -47.42 36.94 18.45
C TYR A 381 -46.73 38.29 18.29
N GLU A 382 -47.43 39.32 17.79
CA GLU A 382 -46.88 40.67 17.56
C GLU A 382 -46.52 41.39 18.88
N THR A 383 -47.27 41.15 19.96
CA THR A 383 -47.07 41.79 21.27
C THR A 383 -46.05 41.05 22.15
N SER A 384 -45.63 39.86 21.78
CA SER A 384 -44.71 39.02 22.57
C SER A 384 -43.29 39.60 22.54
N THR A 385 -42.75 39.82 23.73
CA THR A 385 -41.40 40.39 23.91
C THR A 385 -40.31 39.34 24.16
N ASN A 386 -40.70 38.12 24.59
CA ASN A 386 -39.82 37.05 24.97
C ASN A 386 -39.97 35.86 24.01
N PHE A 387 -38.81 35.24 23.64
CA PHE A 387 -38.81 34.04 22.78
C PHE A 387 -39.63 32.88 23.34
N GLU A 388 -39.60 32.65 24.64
CA GLU A 388 -40.36 31.58 25.31
C GLU A 388 -41.87 31.77 25.14
N VAL A 389 -42.36 33.01 25.33
CA VAL A 389 -43.77 33.36 25.12
C VAL A 389 -44.17 33.17 23.66
N VAL A 390 -43.31 33.57 22.71
CA VAL A 390 -43.56 33.35 21.28
C VAL A 390 -43.68 31.87 20.95
N VAL A 391 -42.83 31.02 21.53
CA VAL A 391 -42.87 29.56 21.36
C VAL A 391 -44.18 28.99 21.91
N GLU A 392 -44.65 29.44 23.08
CA GLU A 392 -45.92 29.00 23.66
C GLU A 392 -47.12 29.41 22.78
N VAL A 393 -47.13 30.65 22.29
CA VAL A 393 -48.18 31.14 21.38
C VAL A 393 -48.20 30.33 20.09
N LEU A 394 -47.04 30.12 19.46
CA LEU A 394 -46.95 29.35 18.25
C LEU A 394 -47.34 27.89 18.48
N ASN A 395 -46.93 27.28 19.59
CA ASN A 395 -47.30 25.90 19.93
C ASN A 395 -48.83 25.75 20.05
N ARG A 396 -49.48 26.73 20.69
CA ARG A 396 -50.96 26.79 20.77
C ARG A 396 -51.61 26.92 19.39
N LEU A 397 -51.06 27.77 18.53
CA LEU A 397 -51.59 27.99 17.18
C LEU A 397 -51.38 26.79 16.25
N PHE A 398 -50.28 26.07 16.41
CA PHE A 398 -49.98 24.86 15.66
C PHE A 398 -50.70 23.60 16.17
N THR A 399 -51.29 23.62 17.38
CA THR A 399 -51.94 22.45 17.98
C THR A 399 -52.93 21.74 17.03
N PRO A 400 -53.80 22.43 16.25
CA PRO A 400 -54.72 21.77 15.33
C PRO A 400 -54.03 21.03 14.18
N PHE A 401 -52.78 21.39 13.87
CA PHE A 401 -52.01 20.86 12.73
C PHE A 401 -51.03 19.78 13.12
N PHE A 402 -50.82 19.49 14.41
CA PHE A 402 -49.87 18.45 14.88
C PHE A 402 -50.05 17.08 14.22
N PRO A 403 -51.29 16.60 13.96
CA PRO A 403 -51.46 15.30 13.30
C PRO A 403 -50.93 15.23 11.87
N GLN A 404 -50.64 16.38 11.24
CA GLN A 404 -50.10 16.44 9.87
C GLN A 404 -48.59 16.28 9.83
N PHE A 405 -47.92 16.41 10.98
CA PHE A 405 -46.47 16.35 11.08
C PHE A 405 -46.00 14.95 11.49
N TYR A 406 -44.87 14.51 10.96
CA TYR A 406 -44.30 13.20 11.28
C TYR A 406 -43.53 13.18 12.63
N ARG A 407 -43.20 14.35 13.17
CA ARG A 407 -42.57 14.53 14.50
C ARG A 407 -43.17 15.76 15.22
N THR A 408 -42.89 15.82 16.50
CA THR A 408 -43.24 17.01 17.32
C THR A 408 -42.37 18.20 16.90
N ILE A 409 -42.91 19.40 17.00
CA ILE A 409 -42.20 20.64 16.73
C ILE A 409 -41.34 20.96 17.95
N GLU A 410 -40.07 21.22 17.73
CA GLU A 410 -39.11 21.58 18.76
C GLU A 410 -38.95 23.11 18.84
N PRO A 411 -38.49 23.67 19.97
CA PRO A 411 -38.24 25.12 20.12
C PRO A 411 -37.31 25.69 19.04
N GLU A 412 -36.34 24.87 18.56
CA GLU A 412 -35.42 25.25 17.51
C GLU A 412 -36.09 25.41 16.14
N ASP A 413 -37.14 24.67 15.89
CA ASP A 413 -37.91 24.79 14.65
C ASP A 413 -38.69 26.11 14.62
N TYR A 414 -39.26 26.49 15.76
CA TYR A 414 -39.91 27.81 15.93
C TYR A 414 -38.89 28.93 15.75
N LYS A 415 -37.69 28.80 16.28
CA LYS A 415 -36.59 29.76 16.07
C LYS A 415 -36.29 29.92 14.58
N LYS A 416 -36.06 28.81 13.85
CA LYS A 416 -35.82 28.84 12.40
C LYS A 416 -36.96 29.47 11.62
N LEU A 417 -38.22 29.36 12.12
CA LEU A 417 -39.40 29.94 11.51
C LEU A 417 -39.43 31.47 11.73
N ILE A 418 -39.15 31.93 12.96
CA ILE A 418 -39.12 33.34 13.36
C ILE A 418 -37.99 34.09 12.67
N ASP A 419 -36.80 33.46 12.54
CA ASP A 419 -35.63 34.02 11.88
C ASP A 419 -35.83 34.23 10.37
N LYS A 420 -36.96 33.81 9.78
CA LYS A 420 -37.26 34.05 8.36
C LYS A 420 -37.57 35.52 8.10
N PRO A 421 -36.83 36.17 7.16
CA PRO A 421 -37.08 37.57 6.85
C PRO A 421 -38.48 37.79 6.27
N MET A 422 -39.15 38.89 6.68
CA MET A 422 -40.52 39.28 6.21
C MET A 422 -40.60 39.33 4.68
N SER A 423 -39.52 39.67 3.99
CA SER A 423 -39.46 39.65 2.52
C SER A 423 -39.69 38.26 1.92
N SER A 424 -39.35 37.20 2.67
CA SER A 424 -39.60 35.80 2.27
C SER A 424 -41.06 35.41 2.50
N ILE A 425 -41.67 35.95 3.55
CA ILE A 425 -43.09 35.73 3.89
C ILE A 425 -44.02 36.44 2.88
N THR A 426 -43.71 37.70 2.55
CA THR A 426 -44.52 38.50 1.60
C THR A 426 -44.43 38.02 0.15
N ARG A 427 -43.34 37.38 -0.24
CA ARG A 427 -43.14 36.79 -1.57
C ARG A 427 -43.46 35.30 -1.63
N PHE A 428 -44.07 34.76 -0.59
CA PHE A 428 -44.39 33.34 -0.50
C PHE A 428 -45.45 32.94 -1.49
N ASP A 429 -45.12 31.98 -2.35
CA ASP A 429 -46.07 31.41 -3.32
C ASP A 429 -46.45 30.00 -2.86
N VAL A 430 -47.67 29.88 -2.38
CA VAL A 430 -48.23 28.60 -1.89
C VAL A 430 -48.16 27.52 -2.95
N LYS A 431 -48.50 27.83 -4.22
CA LYS A 431 -48.49 26.85 -5.30
C LYS A 431 -47.09 26.30 -5.57
N LYS A 432 -46.07 27.18 -5.57
CA LYS A 432 -44.70 26.79 -5.76
C LYS A 432 -44.20 25.92 -4.61
N THR A 433 -44.61 26.20 -3.38
CA THR A 433 -44.25 25.40 -2.21
C THR A 433 -44.94 24.03 -2.25
N ASP A 434 -46.18 23.95 -2.70
CA ASP A 434 -46.88 22.67 -2.89
C ASP A 434 -46.20 21.80 -3.95
N GLU A 435 -45.74 22.40 -5.05
CA GLU A 435 -44.95 21.69 -6.05
C GLU A 435 -43.62 21.21 -5.47
N GLN A 436 -42.95 22.03 -4.67
CA GLN A 436 -41.72 21.63 -3.98
C GLN A 436 -41.95 20.47 -3.00
N ILE A 437 -42.98 20.53 -2.18
CA ILE A 437 -43.35 19.44 -1.25
C ILE A 437 -43.62 18.15 -2.03
N LYS A 438 -44.40 18.24 -3.13
CA LYS A 438 -44.71 17.08 -3.98
C LYS A 438 -43.46 16.47 -4.62
N ASN A 439 -42.50 17.29 -5.06
CA ASN A 439 -41.22 16.81 -5.58
C ASN A 439 -40.41 16.11 -4.50
N LEU A 440 -40.29 16.70 -3.31
CA LEU A 440 -39.62 16.09 -2.15
C LEU A 440 -40.29 14.76 -1.73
N GLU A 441 -41.61 14.67 -1.77
CA GLU A 441 -42.34 13.41 -1.54
C GLU A 441 -42.00 12.35 -2.59
N GLY A 442 -41.82 12.77 -3.85
CA GLY A 442 -41.33 11.91 -4.93
C GLY A 442 -39.95 11.35 -4.64
N GLU A 443 -38.99 12.23 -4.26
CA GLU A 443 -37.64 11.84 -3.89
C GLU A 443 -37.64 10.91 -2.67
N ILE A 444 -38.46 11.15 -1.66
CA ILE A 444 -38.60 10.26 -0.49
C ILE A 444 -39.09 8.88 -0.90
N LYS A 445 -40.07 8.80 -1.80
CA LYS A 445 -40.56 7.50 -2.31
C LYS A 445 -39.46 6.75 -3.04
N GLU A 446 -38.67 7.45 -3.86
CA GLU A 446 -37.54 6.88 -4.57
C GLU A 446 -36.46 6.37 -3.61
N VAL A 447 -36.06 7.18 -2.62
CA VAL A 447 -35.04 6.78 -1.60
C VAL A 447 -35.58 5.59 -0.79
N LYS A 448 -36.84 5.57 -0.38
CA LYS A 448 -37.45 4.43 0.32
C LYS A 448 -37.49 3.17 -0.57
N HIS A 449 -37.70 3.32 -1.87
CA HIS A 449 -37.64 2.21 -2.82
C HIS A 449 -36.21 1.64 -2.89
N HIS A 450 -35.17 2.49 -2.99
CA HIS A 450 -33.77 2.09 -3.00
C HIS A 450 -33.35 1.39 -1.70
N LEU A 451 -33.83 1.86 -0.54
CA LEU A 451 -33.58 1.20 0.75
C LEU A 451 -34.19 -0.21 0.83
N LYS A 452 -35.38 -0.42 0.22
CA LYS A 452 -36.02 -1.74 0.14
C LYS A 452 -35.27 -2.68 -0.82
N HIS A 453 -34.72 -2.15 -1.91
CA HIS A 453 -34.01 -2.88 -2.96
C HIS A 453 -32.51 -2.52 -2.94
N LEU A 454 -31.90 -2.61 -1.75
CA LEU A 454 -30.53 -2.12 -1.54
C LEU A 454 -29.49 -2.89 -2.35
N THR A 455 -29.70 -4.19 -2.59
CA THR A 455 -28.79 -4.99 -3.42
C THR A 455 -28.79 -4.51 -4.86
N ASP A 456 -29.95 -4.25 -5.45
CA ASP A 456 -30.09 -3.76 -6.81
C ASP A 456 -29.48 -2.35 -6.95
N TYR A 457 -29.70 -1.50 -5.94
CA TYR A 457 -29.08 -0.18 -5.87
C TYR A 457 -27.56 -0.25 -5.82
N THR A 458 -26.99 -1.20 -5.05
CA THR A 458 -25.54 -1.41 -4.97
C THR A 458 -24.98 -1.94 -6.30
N ILE A 459 -25.69 -2.84 -6.97
CA ILE A 459 -25.32 -3.31 -8.31
C ILE A 459 -25.33 -2.14 -9.32
N ALA A 460 -26.37 -1.31 -9.28
CA ALA A 460 -26.44 -0.13 -10.15
C ALA A 460 -25.29 0.86 -9.88
N TRP A 461 -24.86 1.02 -8.62
CA TRP A 461 -23.69 1.80 -8.25
C TRP A 461 -22.43 1.26 -8.94
N PHE A 462 -22.14 -0.04 -8.84
CA PHE A 462 -20.98 -0.67 -9.47
C PHE A 462 -21.02 -0.56 -11.00
N LEU A 463 -22.18 -0.75 -11.62
CA LEU A 463 -22.35 -0.56 -13.07
C LEU A 463 -22.06 0.88 -13.51
N LYS A 464 -22.54 1.86 -12.74
CA LYS A 464 -22.24 3.28 -12.97
C LYS A 464 -20.75 3.58 -12.87
N LEU A 465 -20.05 2.98 -11.91
CA LEU A 465 -18.59 3.12 -11.80
C LEU A 465 -17.88 2.50 -13.00
N LYS A 466 -18.33 1.32 -13.45
CA LYS A 466 -17.78 0.64 -14.65
C LYS A 466 -17.93 1.51 -15.90
N GLU A 467 -19.12 2.06 -16.12
CA GLU A 467 -19.40 2.94 -17.27
C GLU A 467 -18.55 4.23 -17.22
N LYS A 468 -18.49 4.89 -16.06
CA LYS A 468 -17.84 6.20 -15.91
C LYS A 468 -16.31 6.12 -15.91
N TYR A 469 -15.73 5.05 -15.34
CA TYR A 469 -14.30 4.95 -15.07
C TYR A 469 -13.61 3.71 -15.65
N GLY A 470 -14.33 2.79 -16.29
CA GLY A 470 -13.76 1.53 -16.79
C GLY A 470 -12.97 1.67 -18.08
N LYS A 471 -13.26 2.67 -18.91
CA LYS A 471 -12.59 2.87 -20.20
C LYS A 471 -11.08 3.08 -20.02
N GLY A 472 -10.26 2.28 -20.74
CA GLY A 472 -8.79 2.35 -20.66
C GLY A 472 -8.20 1.62 -19.44
N ARG A 473 -9.01 0.80 -18.74
CA ARG A 473 -8.61 0.01 -17.59
C ARG A 473 -8.86 -1.48 -17.80
N GLU A 474 -8.77 -1.92 -19.05
CA GLU A 474 -8.84 -3.32 -19.45
C GLU A 474 -7.63 -4.08 -18.90
N ARG A 475 -7.74 -5.41 -18.79
CA ARG A 475 -6.66 -6.28 -18.35
C ARG A 475 -5.42 -6.11 -19.24
N LYS A 476 -4.26 -5.96 -18.60
CA LYS A 476 -2.96 -5.85 -19.27
C LYS A 476 -2.17 -7.15 -19.24
N THR A 477 -2.26 -7.91 -18.15
CA THR A 477 -1.49 -9.13 -17.95
C THR A 477 -2.14 -10.30 -18.68
N GLU A 478 -1.38 -10.99 -19.49
CA GLU A 478 -1.81 -12.21 -20.18
C GLU A 478 -1.67 -13.42 -19.25
N LEU A 479 -2.78 -14.11 -18.96
CA LEU A 479 -2.75 -15.32 -18.14
C LEU A 479 -2.40 -16.54 -18.99
N ARG A 480 -1.28 -17.20 -18.64
CA ARG A 480 -0.81 -18.43 -19.29
C ARG A 480 -0.23 -19.39 -18.25
N THR A 481 -0.30 -20.69 -18.52
CA THR A 481 0.49 -21.68 -17.80
C THR A 481 1.90 -21.75 -18.42
N PHE A 482 2.91 -21.80 -17.57
CA PHE A 482 4.29 -21.86 -18.04
C PHE A 482 4.86 -23.27 -17.94
N ASP A 483 5.46 -23.74 -19.03
CA ASP A 483 6.28 -24.93 -19.01
C ASP A 483 7.49 -24.74 -18.11
N LYS A 484 7.94 -25.82 -17.46
CA LYS A 484 9.14 -25.79 -16.64
C LYS A 484 10.35 -25.75 -17.58
N VAL A 485 11.05 -24.63 -17.62
CA VAL A 485 12.35 -24.53 -18.29
C VAL A 485 13.41 -25.15 -17.37
N GLU A 486 13.94 -26.30 -17.76
CA GLU A 486 15.04 -26.94 -17.03
C GLU A 486 16.35 -26.21 -17.35
N ALA A 487 16.89 -25.47 -16.38
CA ALA A 487 18.11 -24.70 -16.52
C ALA A 487 19.31 -25.54 -17.03
N ALA A 488 19.33 -26.84 -16.74
CA ALA A 488 20.36 -27.77 -17.23
C ALA A 488 20.29 -28.00 -18.74
N GLN A 489 19.09 -27.97 -19.35
CA GLN A 489 18.91 -28.17 -20.79
C GLN A 489 19.24 -26.91 -21.61
N VAL A 490 19.05 -25.75 -21.01
CA VAL A 490 19.23 -24.44 -21.65
C VAL A 490 20.62 -23.86 -21.40
N ALA A 491 21.36 -24.37 -20.39
CA ALA A 491 22.70 -23.91 -20.07
C ALA A 491 23.65 -24.17 -21.25
N LEU A 492 24.27 -23.11 -21.74
CA LEU A 492 25.26 -23.21 -22.79
C LEU A 492 26.50 -23.93 -22.25
N ALA A 493 26.95 -24.96 -22.96
CA ALA A 493 28.23 -25.61 -22.67
C ALA A 493 29.37 -24.63 -22.96
N ASN A 494 29.89 -23.98 -21.94
CA ASN A 494 30.92 -22.94 -22.11
C ASN A 494 32.34 -23.43 -22.18
N VAL A 495 32.58 -24.71 -21.84
CA VAL A 495 33.95 -25.28 -21.77
C VAL A 495 34.08 -26.41 -22.76
N LYS A 496 34.91 -26.23 -23.76
CA LYS A 496 35.37 -27.33 -24.61
C LYS A 496 36.57 -27.98 -23.89
N LEU A 497 36.35 -29.17 -23.36
CA LEU A 497 37.44 -29.96 -22.85
C LEU A 497 38.19 -30.58 -24.05
N TYR A 498 39.41 -30.11 -24.28
CA TYR A 498 40.29 -30.72 -25.26
C TYR A 498 41.08 -31.80 -24.54
N VAL A 499 40.80 -33.07 -24.86
CA VAL A 499 41.57 -34.22 -24.33
C VAL A 499 42.44 -34.73 -25.45
N ASN A 500 43.74 -34.85 -25.18
CA ASN A 500 44.66 -35.43 -26.13
C ASN A 500 44.38 -36.94 -26.25
N LYS A 501 44.13 -37.41 -27.43
CA LYS A 501 43.77 -38.81 -27.70
C LYS A 501 44.88 -39.79 -27.31
N VAL A 502 46.14 -39.33 -27.26
CA VAL A 502 47.28 -40.14 -26.85
C VAL A 502 47.29 -40.41 -25.35
N ASP A 503 46.89 -39.43 -24.54
CA ASP A 503 46.85 -39.58 -23.07
C ASP A 503 45.70 -40.50 -22.60
N PHE A 504 44.68 -40.74 -23.47
CA PHE A 504 43.56 -41.62 -23.16
C PHE A 504 43.87 -43.11 -23.41
N THR A 505 44.84 -43.40 -24.28
CA THR A 505 45.23 -44.79 -24.57
C THR A 505 46.20 -45.37 -23.51
N ASP A 506 46.95 -44.55 -22.83
CA ASP A 506 47.86 -44.99 -21.74
C ASP A 506 47.14 -45.27 -20.42
N PHE A 507 45.94 -44.67 -20.20
CA PHE A 507 45.13 -44.90 -19.00
C PHE A 507 44.47 -46.27 -18.96
N SER A 508 44.30 -46.93 -20.11
CA SER A 508 43.71 -48.27 -20.18
C SER A 508 44.70 -49.38 -19.85
N ALA A 509 46.01 -49.09 -19.88
CA ALA A 509 47.07 -50.09 -19.65
C ALA A 509 47.53 -50.22 -18.20
N THR A 510 47.27 -49.23 -17.34
CA THR A 510 47.79 -49.20 -15.96
C THR A 510 46.73 -49.39 -14.85
N GLY A 511 45.48 -49.66 -15.18
CA GLY A 511 44.50 -50.15 -14.20
C GLY A 511 44.21 -49.28 -12.97
N SER A 512 44.59 -48.00 -12.98
CA SER A 512 44.29 -47.07 -11.90
C SER A 512 43.18 -46.10 -12.34
N ALA A 513 41.99 -46.33 -11.85
CA ALA A 513 40.83 -45.47 -12.06
C ALA A 513 41.05 -44.11 -11.37
N PHE A 514 41.44 -43.11 -12.18
CA PHE A 514 41.27 -41.73 -11.76
C PHE A 514 39.81 -41.34 -12.03
N GLY A 515 39.01 -41.27 -10.99
CA GLY A 515 37.72 -40.67 -11.05
C GLY A 515 37.86 -39.19 -11.38
N PHE A 516 37.33 -38.77 -12.53
CA PHE A 516 37.12 -37.37 -12.85
C PHE A 516 36.06 -36.81 -11.93
N GLY A 517 36.50 -36.23 -10.83
CA GLY A 517 35.65 -35.40 -9.99
C GLY A 517 35.30 -34.11 -10.75
N VAL A 518 34.06 -33.96 -11.12
CA VAL A 518 33.50 -32.68 -11.48
C VAL A 518 33.57 -31.80 -10.23
N PHE A 519 34.46 -30.81 -10.24
CA PHE A 519 34.50 -29.80 -9.20
C PHE A 519 33.23 -28.96 -9.31
N SER A 520 32.17 -29.34 -8.57
CA SER A 520 31.20 -28.41 -8.08
C SER A 520 31.69 -27.97 -6.69
N SER A 521 31.99 -26.70 -6.56
CA SER A 521 32.33 -26.08 -5.28
C SER A 521 31.20 -26.26 -4.28
N GLY A 522 31.44 -26.99 -3.20
CA GLY A 522 30.57 -26.98 -2.04
C GLY A 522 30.65 -28.18 -1.11
N ALA A 523 31.40 -28.00 -0.02
CA ALA A 523 31.26 -28.63 1.31
C ALA A 523 31.75 -30.07 1.52
N SER A 524 32.86 -30.13 2.19
CA SER A 524 33.48 -31.11 3.08
C SER A 524 32.53 -32.05 3.86
N GLY A 525 32.96 -33.32 3.92
CA GLY A 525 32.49 -34.30 4.93
C GLY A 525 33.20 -35.64 4.78
N PHE A 526 34.15 -35.89 5.66
CA PHE A 526 34.93 -37.10 5.86
C PHE A 526 34.11 -38.36 6.07
N SER A 527 34.46 -39.51 5.48
CA SER A 527 35.03 -40.70 6.12
C SER A 527 34.90 -41.95 5.23
N SER A 528 36.00 -42.65 5.11
CA SER A 528 36.20 -43.98 4.48
C SER A 528 35.99 -45.10 5.52
N PRO A 529 36.32 -46.38 5.23
CA PRO A 529 35.87 -47.30 4.17
C PRO A 529 35.45 -48.70 4.77
N ALA A 530 34.93 -49.58 3.97
CA ALA A 530 35.25 -51.03 3.95
C ALA A 530 34.28 -51.78 3.03
N SER A 531 34.78 -52.35 2.06
CA SER A 531 35.08 -53.71 1.60
C SER A 531 33.90 -54.69 1.45
N SER A 532 33.98 -55.28 0.29
CA SER A 532 33.78 -56.69 -0.12
C SER A 532 32.42 -57.13 -0.63
N THR A 533 32.46 -57.45 -1.84
CA THR A 533 32.38 -58.75 -2.58
C THR A 533 31.00 -59.25 -3.02
N VAL A 534 30.94 -59.39 -4.35
CA VAL A 534 30.51 -60.55 -5.17
C VAL A 534 29.03 -60.99 -5.13
N GLY A 535 28.46 -61.09 -6.32
CA GLY A 535 27.38 -62.05 -6.59
C GLY A 535 26.43 -61.65 -7.72
N SER A 536 26.72 -62.16 -8.88
CA SER A 536 25.89 -62.21 -10.11
C SER A 536 24.58 -62.92 -9.92
N SER A 537 23.55 -62.48 -10.63
CA SER A 537 22.77 -63.26 -11.62
C SER A 537 21.31 -62.77 -11.78
N VAL A 538 21.02 -62.38 -12.96
CA VAL A 538 19.90 -62.73 -13.87
C VAL A 538 18.65 -63.35 -13.24
N SER A 539 17.46 -62.72 -13.43
CA SER A 539 16.39 -63.22 -14.30
C SER A 539 15.08 -62.47 -14.19
N LYS A 540 14.40 -62.49 -15.28
CA LYS A 540 13.07 -61.96 -15.65
C LYS A 540 11.93 -62.51 -14.77
N ALA A 541 10.87 -61.77 -14.59
CA ALA A 541 9.54 -61.96 -15.19
C ALA A 541 8.39 -61.40 -14.33
N SER A 542 7.60 -60.56 -14.97
CA SER A 542 6.13 -60.51 -15.08
C SER A 542 5.22 -60.78 -13.88
N GLY A 543 4.24 -59.88 -13.71
CA GLY A 543 2.88 -60.35 -13.44
C GLY A 543 2.10 -59.66 -12.34
N SER A 544 1.13 -58.87 -12.76
CA SER A 544 -0.26 -58.74 -12.26
C SER A 544 -0.59 -58.29 -10.83
N SER A 545 -1.40 -57.25 -10.80
CA SER A 545 -2.35 -56.90 -9.72
C SER A 545 -3.35 -58.03 -9.43
N PRO A 546 -4.08 -58.10 -8.30
CA PRO A 546 -5.12 -57.14 -7.99
C PRO A 546 -5.45 -56.90 -6.49
N SER A 547 -6.20 -55.81 -6.26
CA SER A 547 -7.32 -55.57 -5.35
C SER A 547 -7.43 -56.23 -3.97
N GLY A 548 -7.79 -55.44 -2.97
CA GLY A 548 -8.46 -55.97 -1.78
C GLY A 548 -8.50 -54.98 -0.61
N SER A 549 -9.68 -54.52 -0.38
CA SER A 549 -10.27 -53.73 0.69
C SER A 549 -9.97 -54.16 2.12
N SER A 550 -10.12 -53.20 3.00
CA SER A 550 -10.91 -53.18 4.24
C SER A 550 -10.20 -53.07 5.60
N THR A 551 -10.67 -52.05 6.28
CA THR A 551 -11.16 -51.93 7.66
C THR A 551 -10.22 -51.96 8.88
N ILE A 552 -10.33 -50.83 9.59
CA ILE A 552 -10.53 -50.61 11.05
C ILE A 552 -9.51 -51.23 12.03
N ALA A 553 -8.84 -50.41 12.82
CA ALA A 553 -9.04 -50.31 14.26
C ALA A 553 -8.06 -49.34 14.95
N SER A 554 -8.63 -48.63 15.87
CA SER A 554 -8.13 -47.81 16.95
C SER A 554 -6.94 -48.36 17.74
N GLY A 555 -6.03 -47.46 18.17
CA GLY A 555 -5.05 -47.78 19.19
C GLY A 555 -4.23 -46.55 19.60
N SER A 556 -4.61 -45.97 20.71
CA SER A 556 -3.87 -44.97 21.47
C SER A 556 -2.54 -45.49 21.98
N SER A 557 -1.46 -44.72 21.88
CA SER A 557 -0.50 -44.59 22.97
C SER A 557 0.54 -43.50 22.68
N SER A 558 0.72 -42.72 23.70
CA SER A 558 1.76 -41.74 23.98
C SER A 558 3.19 -42.20 23.73
N SER A 559 4.06 -41.36 23.17
CA SER A 559 5.37 -41.06 23.77
C SER A 559 6.20 -40.07 22.94
N SER A 560 6.67 -39.06 23.65
CA SER A 560 7.97 -38.38 23.56
C SER A 560 8.40 -37.72 22.25
N MET A 561 8.46 -36.41 22.33
CA MET A 561 9.33 -35.52 21.53
C MET A 561 10.80 -35.95 21.60
N PRO A 562 11.58 -35.59 20.60
CA PRO A 562 12.85 -34.98 20.87
C PRO A 562 12.91 -33.54 20.34
N ALA A 563 13.29 -32.64 21.23
CA ALA A 563 13.80 -31.32 20.92
C ALA A 563 15.06 -31.47 20.09
N ASN A 564 15.12 -30.70 18.98
CA ASN A 564 16.35 -30.08 18.48
C ASN A 564 16.06 -29.40 17.13
N ASN A 565 15.87 -28.11 17.16
CA ASN A 565 16.11 -27.23 16.01
C ASN A 565 16.21 -25.75 16.44
N SER A 566 17.10 -25.49 17.40
CA SER A 566 17.43 -24.12 17.82
C SER A 566 18.82 -23.63 17.36
N THR A 567 19.48 -24.38 16.46
CA THR A 567 20.89 -24.07 16.10
C THR A 567 21.06 -23.38 14.73
N PHE A 568 19.99 -23.18 13.97
CA PHE A 568 20.14 -22.63 12.61
C PHE A 568 20.04 -21.10 12.47
N PHE A 569 19.59 -20.41 13.50
CA PHE A 569 19.42 -18.95 13.41
C PHE A 569 20.61 -18.11 13.86
N THR A 570 21.54 -18.68 14.57
CA THR A 570 22.68 -17.92 15.15
C THR A 570 23.86 -17.75 14.19
N VAL A 571 23.96 -18.57 13.15
CA VAL A 571 25.13 -18.56 12.25
C VAL A 571 25.00 -17.53 11.12
N CYS A 572 23.80 -17.14 10.73
CA CYS A 572 23.61 -16.14 9.66
C CYS A 572 23.85 -14.69 10.11
N TRP A 573 23.75 -14.40 11.41
CA TRP A 573 23.91 -13.04 11.93
C TRP A 573 25.38 -12.63 12.14
N VAL A 574 26.22 -13.59 12.46
CA VAL A 574 27.65 -13.32 12.76
C VAL A 574 28.50 -13.06 11.50
N ARG A 575 28.05 -13.45 10.32
CA ARG A 575 28.83 -13.21 9.07
C ARG A 575 28.60 -11.84 8.41
N ARG A 576 27.67 -11.02 8.87
CA ARG A 576 27.46 -9.66 8.33
C ARG A 576 28.03 -8.53 9.22
N LEU A 577 28.51 -8.83 10.40
CA LEU A 577 29.08 -7.84 11.32
C LEU A 577 30.52 -7.40 11.05
N PRO A 578 31.40 -8.13 10.33
CA PRO A 578 32.76 -7.64 10.11
C PRO A 578 32.88 -6.51 9.08
N MET A 579 31.88 -6.19 8.29
CA MET A 579 31.97 -5.05 7.36
C MET A 579 31.65 -3.69 7.98
N ALA A 580 31.14 -3.64 9.19
CA ALA A 580 30.84 -2.39 9.89
C ALA A 580 32.03 -1.79 10.65
N PHE A 581 33.16 -2.50 10.72
CA PHE A 581 34.37 -2.04 11.37
C PHE A 581 35.56 -1.91 10.40
N MET A 582 35.34 -1.27 9.26
CA MET A 582 36.48 -0.60 8.64
C MET A 582 36.70 0.74 9.36
N PRO A 583 37.93 1.05 9.79
CA PRO A 583 38.16 2.31 10.49
C PRO A 583 37.81 3.46 9.53
N LEU A 584 36.78 4.18 9.88
CA LEU A 584 36.28 5.37 9.19
C LEU A 584 37.32 6.49 9.06
N THR A 585 38.52 6.30 9.61
CA THR A 585 39.62 7.28 9.61
C THR A 585 40.32 7.44 8.26
N SER A 586 40.32 6.44 7.38
CA SER A 586 41.00 6.58 6.07
C SER A 586 40.08 7.11 4.95
N ILE A 587 38.78 6.96 5.06
CA ILE A 587 37.81 7.42 4.04
C ILE A 587 37.40 8.87 4.28
N ASN A 588 37.32 9.30 5.53
CA ASN A 588 36.92 10.67 5.86
C ASN A 588 38.01 11.72 5.69
N SER A 589 39.28 11.35 5.79
CA SER A 589 40.38 12.31 5.55
C SER A 589 40.49 12.72 4.07
N ALA A 590 40.25 11.79 3.14
CA ALA A 590 40.30 12.10 1.70
C ALA A 590 39.05 12.91 1.22
N ARG A 591 37.87 12.70 1.82
CA ARG A 591 36.68 13.48 1.48
C ARG A 591 36.61 14.82 2.20
N ALA A 592 37.08 14.90 3.43
CA ALA A 592 37.14 16.16 4.16
C ALA A 592 38.15 17.16 3.51
N THR A 593 39.27 16.67 3.02
CA THR A 593 40.28 17.50 2.33
C THR A 593 39.78 18.02 0.96
N SER A 594 38.98 17.24 0.24
CA SER A 594 38.42 17.70 -1.04
C SER A 594 37.26 18.67 -0.89
N MET A 595 36.49 18.61 0.21
CA MET A 595 35.44 19.57 0.51
C MET A 595 35.98 20.89 1.09
N VAL A 596 37.10 20.82 1.81
CA VAL A 596 37.70 22.04 2.38
C VAL A 596 38.50 22.81 1.34
N SER A 597 39.05 22.16 0.32
CA SER A 597 39.82 22.83 -0.74
C SER A 597 38.94 23.50 -1.82
N GLY A 598 37.65 23.15 -1.88
CA GLY A 598 36.73 23.68 -2.91
C GLY A 598 35.76 24.79 -2.46
N ALA A 599 35.63 25.08 -1.16
CA ALA A 599 34.53 25.89 -0.67
C ALA A 599 34.89 27.09 0.23
N CYS A 600 36.12 27.26 0.69
CA CYS A 600 36.42 28.35 1.62
C CYS A 600 37.77 28.99 1.44
N SER A 601 37.74 30.21 0.99
CA SER A 601 38.82 31.21 1.08
C SER A 601 38.83 31.97 2.41
N PHE A 602 38.32 31.39 3.49
CA PHE A 602 38.40 32.00 4.82
C PHE A 602 39.24 31.12 5.75
N PRO A 603 40.17 31.71 6.50
CA PRO A 603 40.95 30.96 7.49
C PRO A 603 40.10 30.70 8.73
N LEU A 604 39.28 29.71 8.69
CA LEU A 604 38.65 29.20 9.88
C LEU A 604 39.53 28.08 10.44
N ASN A 605 39.86 28.23 11.71
CA ASN A 605 40.65 27.28 12.47
C ASN A 605 40.16 25.85 12.27
N CYS A 606 40.79 25.18 11.33
CA CYS A 606 40.48 23.80 10.98
C CYS A 606 40.76 22.80 12.13
N SER A 607 41.54 23.24 13.15
CA SER A 607 41.87 22.44 14.32
C SER A 607 40.75 22.28 15.35
N THR A 608 39.81 23.23 15.38
CA THR A 608 38.64 23.15 16.28
C THR A 608 37.50 22.34 15.67
N PHE A 609 37.49 22.16 14.36
CA PHE A 609 36.40 21.44 13.67
C PHE A 609 36.59 19.92 13.67
N THR A 610 37.84 19.45 13.72
CA THR A 610 38.16 18.02 13.67
C THR A 610 38.00 17.31 15.02
N THR A 611 38.21 17.99 16.12
CA THR A 611 38.01 17.39 17.45
C THR A 611 36.58 17.32 17.90
N GLY A 612 35.71 18.08 17.27
CA GLY A 612 34.31 18.12 17.62
C GLY A 612 33.42 17.12 16.90
N LEU A 613 33.85 16.55 15.78
CA LEU A 613 33.08 15.60 14.98
C LEU A 613 32.95 14.19 15.57
N PHE A 614 33.61 13.94 16.71
CA PHE A 614 33.67 12.61 17.30
C PHE A 614 32.88 12.45 18.59
N THR A 615 32.16 13.47 19.02
CA THR A 615 31.26 13.36 20.18
C THR A 615 29.80 13.49 19.73
N PRO A 616 28.86 12.75 20.36
CA PRO A 616 27.43 12.83 20.02
C PRO A 616 26.84 14.24 20.15
N GLU A 617 27.44 15.08 20.98
CA GLU A 617 26.98 16.46 21.22
C GLU A 617 27.18 17.42 20.03
N ILE A 618 28.08 17.07 19.08
CA ILE A 618 28.36 17.93 17.93
C ILE A 618 27.48 17.61 16.74
N MET A 619 26.89 16.41 16.69
CA MET A 619 25.84 16.11 15.73
C MET A 619 24.59 17.01 15.94
N ILE A 620 24.33 17.42 17.18
CA ILE A 620 23.22 18.33 17.54
C ILE A 620 23.53 19.79 17.13
N SER A 621 24.82 20.19 17.07
CA SER A 621 25.20 21.53 16.64
C SER A 621 25.27 21.73 15.12
N PHE A 622 25.10 20.68 14.33
CA PHE A 622 25.08 20.77 12.87
C PHE A 622 23.76 21.34 12.31
N GLU A 623 22.63 21.13 13.02
CA GLU A 623 21.34 21.66 12.59
C GLU A 623 21.24 23.18 12.64
N PRO A 624 21.74 23.89 13.67
CA PRO A 624 21.71 25.35 13.65
C PRO A 624 22.66 25.97 12.61
N PHE A 625 23.69 25.24 12.16
CA PHE A 625 24.62 25.78 11.18
C PHE A 625 24.07 25.73 9.73
N SER A 626 23.33 24.69 9.41
CA SER A 626 22.62 24.61 8.10
C SER A 626 21.51 25.65 7.99
N SER A 627 20.83 25.91 9.10
CA SER A 627 19.82 26.98 9.16
C SER A 627 20.44 28.39 9.07
N LEU A 628 21.61 28.58 9.62
CA LEU A 628 22.32 29.87 9.52
C LEU A 628 22.88 30.12 8.12
N MET A 629 23.34 29.09 7.42
CA MET A 629 23.74 29.21 6.00
C MET A 629 22.58 29.50 5.07
N MET A 630 21.39 28.95 5.36
CA MET A 630 20.18 29.31 4.60
C MET A 630 19.73 30.74 4.86
N LEU A 631 19.87 31.24 6.08
CA LEU A 631 19.50 32.62 6.41
C LEU A 631 20.43 33.68 5.79
N VAL A 632 21.70 33.35 5.61
CA VAL A 632 22.68 34.26 4.96
C VAL A 632 22.57 34.24 3.44
N CYS A 633 22.09 33.17 2.84
CA CYS A 633 21.87 33.10 1.38
C CYS A 633 20.54 33.73 0.93
N LEU A 634 19.52 33.78 1.77
CA LEU A 634 18.22 34.38 1.42
C LEU A 634 18.24 35.91 1.24
N PRO A 635 18.95 36.71 2.02
CA PRO A 635 19.02 38.15 1.79
C PRO A 635 19.77 38.53 0.53
N MET A 636 20.80 37.78 0.12
CA MET A 636 21.53 38.08 -1.11
C MET A 636 20.74 37.81 -2.39
N ALA A 637 19.89 36.78 -2.38
CA ALA A 637 18.99 36.49 -3.50
C ALA A 637 17.84 37.51 -3.61
N ALA A 638 17.41 38.07 -2.49
CA ALA A 638 16.37 39.11 -2.47
C ALA A 638 16.90 40.46 -2.97
N PHE A 639 18.17 40.79 -2.71
CA PHE A 639 18.75 42.05 -3.19
C PHE A 639 19.04 42.06 -4.69
N SER A 640 19.28 40.93 -5.32
CA SER A 640 19.48 40.88 -6.78
C SER A 640 18.18 41.09 -7.59
N ASN A 641 17.02 40.89 -6.96
CA ASN A 641 15.73 41.10 -7.63
C ASN A 641 15.16 42.51 -7.46
N ILE A 642 15.62 43.30 -6.49
CA ILE A 642 15.14 44.65 -6.29
C ILE A 642 15.76 45.64 -7.31
N ASN A 643 16.94 45.34 -7.85
CA ASN A 643 17.55 46.15 -8.89
C ASN A 643 17.00 45.94 -10.33
N ARG A 644 15.99 45.09 -10.50
CA ARG A 644 15.29 44.89 -11.79
C ARG A 644 13.96 45.62 -11.90
N PHE A 645 13.49 46.27 -10.84
CA PHE A 645 12.21 47.02 -10.85
C PHE A 645 12.35 48.53 -10.89
N THR A 646 13.57 49.06 -11.00
CA THR A 646 13.80 50.51 -11.18
C THR A 646 14.65 50.77 -12.42
N ARG A 647 14.14 50.34 -13.55
CA ARG A 647 14.42 50.90 -14.88
C ARG A 647 13.29 50.62 -15.84
#